data_6d9a2a881dbe77a23afaa7756433aa70
#
_entry.id   6d9a2a881dbe77a23afaa7756433aa70
#
_cell.length_a   1.000
_cell.length_b   1.000
_cell.length_c   1.000
_cell.angle_alpha   90.00
_cell.angle_beta   90.00
_cell.angle_gamma   90.00
#
_symmetry.space_group_name_H-M   'P 1'
#
loop_
_entity.id
_entity.type
_entity.pdbx_description
1 polymer ?
#
loop_
_entity_poly.entity_id
_entity_poly.type
_entity_poly.pdbx_seq_one_letter_code
_entity_poly.pdbx_strand_id
1 'polypeptide(L)'
;MILALAGNPNCGKTTLFNALTGANARTGNFPGVTVTRSESVCRARPEITLVDLPGVYALRPYSDEERVTRGYLLGGAADAVISIADATCPARSLYLTLQLLELGVPVVLALNVMDALRAGGGAVDTAGLARALGIPVVPVSAALGEGLDALLDAAAQAAHGPPPDPWRALAPGPVQTCVRTIARLLAPAAHAAGLPPVFAATQWLDDGGTLRAPAAAEQAAARMVRESGMPRDEALPTARFAQVDRLGRFFTLPQALPGSRRSARIDRVLTGRYTAYPAMAGLLGGVFYLTFHIIGPCLSHLLARGIAWLADAADGALTALDAGPLLHGLVREGVFAGVGSVAAFLPVILALFFFLSLLEDTGYLARVAFVMDRPLRRLGLSGQSAVPLLLGFGCSVPGVLAARTLPTRRDRALTIVLTPCMSCSAKAPVYAAFAAAFFPGRSAVVFLVLYALGILAAAGAARLLGRTVLRGEAASFVLELPDYRWPDARSVLRRMWVRTREFLTRAFTVILAASVGVWVLRTFTPAWRVAASAGESLLAVAGQALAPVFAPLGFGDWRAATALVTGLLAKETVLSTLGVLLGGDLTAALPGVFSPAAAASFLVFTALYAPCVAAQAAMRQELGSRLGALAAAIGSCAAAWCAAAVVYRIAILL
;
A
#
# COMPACT_ATOMS: atom_id res chain seq x y z
N MET A 1 32.40 -11.20 13.80
CA MET A 1 31.18 -11.93 14.18
C MET A 1 29.96 -11.19 13.64
N ILE A 2 29.04 -11.90 12.99
CA ILE A 2 27.82 -11.32 12.40
C ILE A 2 26.61 -11.72 13.24
N LEU A 3 25.91 -10.74 13.81
CA LEU A 3 24.67 -10.96 14.56
C LEU A 3 23.47 -10.41 13.76
N ALA A 4 22.47 -11.24 13.53
CA ALA A 4 21.23 -10.84 12.86
C ALA A 4 20.16 -10.44 13.88
N LEU A 5 19.52 -9.30 13.67
CA LEU A 5 18.39 -8.85 14.47
C LEU A 5 17.09 -9.31 13.79
N ALA A 6 16.32 -10.17 14.44
CA ALA A 6 15.03 -10.65 14.01
C ALA A 6 13.96 -10.29 15.04
N GLY A 7 12.78 -9.87 14.61
CA GLY A 7 11.70 -9.51 15.51
C GLY A 7 10.46 -9.04 14.76
N ASN A 8 9.36 -9.00 15.46
CA ASN A 8 8.10 -8.52 14.91
C ASN A 8 8.16 -7.02 14.55
N PRO A 9 7.35 -6.55 13.62
CA PRO A 9 7.13 -5.11 13.46
C PRO A 9 6.73 -4.48 14.80
N ASN A 10 7.28 -3.30 15.10
CA ASN A 10 7.03 -2.53 16.33
C ASN A 10 7.56 -3.12 17.65
N CYS A 11 8.33 -4.19 17.68
CA CYS A 11 8.99 -4.70 18.88
C CYS A 11 10.20 -3.86 19.36
N GLY A 12 10.49 -2.73 18.69
CA GLY A 12 11.64 -1.86 18.98
C GLY A 12 12.95 -2.30 18.33
N LYS A 13 12.91 -3.13 17.27
CA LYS A 13 14.09 -3.65 16.55
C LYS A 13 15.01 -2.53 16.03
N THR A 14 14.45 -1.55 15.30
CA THR A 14 15.22 -0.41 14.78
C THR A 14 15.76 0.48 15.93
N THR A 15 15.03 0.62 17.03
CA THR A 15 15.51 1.35 18.22
C THR A 15 16.72 0.65 18.82
N LEU A 16 16.66 -0.69 18.96
CA LEU A 16 17.76 -1.50 19.48
C LEU A 16 18.97 -1.45 18.54
N PHE A 17 18.75 -1.57 17.23
CA PHE A 17 19.81 -1.45 16.24
C PHE A 17 20.52 -0.09 16.32
N ASN A 18 19.76 1.01 16.38
CA ASN A 18 20.32 2.36 16.51
C ASN A 18 21.06 2.57 17.84
N ALA A 19 20.55 2.01 18.94
CA ALA A 19 21.21 2.09 20.25
C ALA A 19 22.57 1.37 20.23
N LEU A 20 22.66 0.21 19.56
CA LEU A 20 23.89 -0.58 19.46
C LEU A 20 24.90 -0.02 18.45
N THR A 21 24.44 0.64 17.37
CA THR A 21 25.29 1.10 16.25
C THR A 21 25.57 2.59 16.25
N GLY A 22 24.83 3.38 17.04
CA GLY A 22 24.93 4.84 17.04
C GLY A 22 24.35 5.50 15.78
N ALA A 23 23.36 4.89 15.12
CA ALA A 23 22.65 5.38 13.93
C ALA A 23 23.50 5.51 12.64
N ASN A 24 24.64 4.86 12.54
CA ASN A 24 25.52 4.87 11.35
C ASN A 24 25.32 3.63 10.45
N ALA A 25 24.07 3.35 10.06
CA ALA A 25 23.77 2.20 9.21
C ALA A 25 24.16 2.43 7.74
N ARG A 26 24.84 1.46 7.13
CA ARG A 26 24.92 1.35 5.67
C ARG A 26 23.64 0.72 5.18
N THR A 27 22.87 1.43 4.35
CA THR A 27 21.63 0.93 3.76
C THR A 27 21.90 0.42 2.35
N GLY A 28 21.41 -0.78 2.06
CA GLY A 28 21.41 -1.40 0.74
C GLY A 28 20.13 -2.20 0.56
N ASN A 29 19.98 -2.91 -0.55
CA ASN A 29 18.87 -3.87 -0.73
C ASN A 29 19.41 -5.30 -0.63
N PHE A 30 18.56 -6.21 -0.15
CA PHE A 30 18.88 -7.63 -0.26
C PHE A 30 18.92 -8.06 -1.73
N PRO A 31 19.80 -9.00 -2.12
CA PRO A 31 19.94 -9.41 -3.51
C PRO A 31 18.61 -9.87 -4.12
N GLY A 32 18.24 -9.27 -5.27
CA GLY A 32 17.07 -9.66 -6.06
C GLY A 32 15.71 -9.18 -5.58
N VAL A 33 15.64 -8.35 -4.54
CA VAL A 33 14.41 -7.79 -3.99
C VAL A 33 14.54 -6.31 -3.62
N THR A 34 13.42 -5.60 -3.50
CA THR A 34 13.36 -4.18 -3.10
C THR A 34 13.35 -3.97 -1.58
N VAL A 35 13.70 -5.00 -0.81
CA VAL A 35 13.72 -4.96 0.66
C VAL A 35 15.06 -4.38 1.12
N THR A 36 15.02 -3.38 1.98
CA THR A 36 16.21 -2.69 2.50
C THR A 36 16.97 -3.58 3.47
N ARG A 37 18.29 -3.62 3.31
CA ARG A 37 19.25 -4.24 4.22
C ARG A 37 20.01 -3.14 4.93
N SER A 38 20.03 -3.19 6.26
CA SER A 38 20.82 -2.27 7.07
C SER A 38 21.89 -3.05 7.83
N GLU A 39 23.15 -2.69 7.60
CA GLU A 39 24.30 -3.28 8.28
C GLU A 39 25.10 -2.18 8.95
N SER A 40 25.60 -2.45 10.14
CA SER A 40 26.53 -1.56 10.82
C SER A 40 27.38 -2.30 11.84
N VAL A 41 28.55 -1.76 12.10
CA VAL A 41 29.44 -2.23 13.16
C VAL A 41 28.89 -1.75 14.51
N CYS A 42 28.95 -2.62 15.52
CA CYS A 42 28.54 -2.28 16.88
C CYS A 42 29.50 -1.23 17.46
N ARG A 43 28.94 -0.14 18.05
CA ARG A 43 29.74 0.94 18.62
C ARG A 43 30.59 0.49 19.80
N ALA A 44 30.04 -0.34 20.68
CA ALA A 44 30.72 -0.84 21.87
C ALA A 44 31.71 -1.96 21.56
N ARG A 45 31.53 -2.70 20.47
CA ARG A 45 32.33 -3.87 20.06
C ARG A 45 32.55 -3.87 18.54
N PRO A 46 33.63 -3.26 18.05
CA PRO A 46 33.88 -3.13 16.60
C PRO A 46 34.02 -4.47 15.84
N GLU A 47 34.31 -5.56 16.55
CA GLU A 47 34.40 -6.92 15.99
C GLU A 47 33.03 -7.54 15.65
N ILE A 48 31.94 -6.90 16.12
CA ILE A 48 30.57 -7.35 15.88
C ILE A 48 29.91 -6.49 14.79
N THR A 49 29.46 -7.15 13.74
CA THR A 49 28.61 -6.55 12.70
C THR A 49 27.17 -6.94 12.96
N LEU A 50 26.28 -5.96 13.03
CA LEU A 50 24.84 -6.12 13.20
C LEU A 50 24.15 -6.01 11.86
N VAL A 51 23.23 -6.95 11.57
CA VAL A 51 22.39 -6.96 10.37
C VAL A 51 20.94 -6.84 10.81
N ASP A 52 20.28 -5.75 10.42
CA ASP A 52 18.86 -5.54 10.70
C ASP A 52 18.02 -6.27 9.64
N LEU A 53 17.36 -7.36 10.02
CA LEU A 53 16.45 -8.09 9.15
C LEU A 53 15.08 -7.39 9.10
N PRO A 54 14.32 -7.54 8.00
CA PRO A 54 12.94 -7.06 7.94
C PRO A 54 12.10 -7.56 9.11
N GLY A 55 11.18 -6.72 9.61
CA GLY A 55 10.26 -7.13 10.67
C GLY A 55 9.22 -8.11 10.15
N VAL A 56 9.18 -9.32 10.71
CA VAL A 56 8.28 -10.38 10.28
C VAL A 56 7.55 -11.00 11.47
N TYR A 57 6.31 -11.46 11.25
CA TYR A 57 5.54 -12.15 12.28
C TYR A 57 5.78 -13.66 12.28
N ALA A 58 6.14 -14.20 11.12
CA ALA A 58 6.40 -15.62 10.93
C ALA A 58 7.44 -15.82 9.81
N LEU A 59 8.06 -16.99 9.75
CA LEU A 59 9.01 -17.37 8.70
C LEU A 59 8.33 -18.10 7.52
N ARG A 60 7.07 -17.77 7.24
CA ARG A 60 6.34 -18.29 6.09
C ARG A 60 6.66 -17.45 4.85
N PRO A 61 6.80 -18.04 3.64
CA PRO A 61 7.25 -17.32 2.43
C PRO A 61 6.12 -16.53 1.75
N TYR A 62 5.21 -15.89 2.51
CA TYR A 62 4.08 -15.15 1.95
C TYR A 62 4.44 -13.73 1.52
N SER A 63 5.30 -13.02 2.26
CA SER A 63 5.78 -11.69 1.91
C SER A 63 7.21 -11.71 1.40
N ASP A 64 7.62 -10.63 0.72
CA ASP A 64 9.01 -10.47 0.27
C ASP A 64 9.96 -10.37 1.48
N GLU A 65 9.51 -9.70 2.56
CA GLU A 65 10.25 -9.56 3.81
C GLU A 65 10.46 -10.93 4.50
N GLU A 66 9.42 -11.75 4.56
CA GLU A 66 9.51 -13.09 5.16
C GLU A 66 10.42 -14.02 4.35
N ARG A 67 10.37 -13.95 3.00
CA ARG A 67 11.27 -14.70 2.13
C ARG A 67 12.73 -14.29 2.31
N VAL A 68 12.98 -12.98 2.41
CA VAL A 68 14.33 -12.44 2.62
C VAL A 68 14.88 -12.86 3.97
N THR A 69 14.12 -12.64 5.05
CA THR A 69 14.51 -13.00 6.42
C THR A 69 14.82 -14.49 6.50
N ARG A 70 13.91 -15.33 5.99
CA ARG A 70 14.09 -16.79 5.97
C ARG A 70 15.31 -17.20 5.14
N GLY A 71 15.47 -16.65 3.93
CA GLY A 71 16.60 -16.97 3.05
C GLY A 71 17.94 -16.57 3.67
N TYR A 72 18.01 -15.44 4.35
CA TYR A 72 19.20 -14.99 5.05
C TYR A 72 19.58 -15.93 6.21
N LEU A 73 18.57 -16.33 7.01
CA LEU A 73 18.79 -17.21 8.16
C LEU A 73 19.18 -18.64 7.75
N LEU A 74 18.58 -19.18 6.69
CA LEU A 74 18.93 -20.50 6.14
C LEU A 74 20.29 -20.50 5.42
N GLY A 75 20.71 -19.37 4.89
CA GLY A 75 22.01 -19.21 4.22
C GLY A 75 23.23 -19.24 5.16
N GLY A 76 23.02 -19.33 6.48
CA GLY A 76 24.11 -19.41 7.47
C GLY A 76 25.01 -18.17 7.53
N ALA A 77 24.54 -17.02 7.08
CA ALA A 77 25.32 -15.80 7.02
C ALA A 77 25.50 -15.12 8.39
N ALA A 78 24.72 -15.50 9.40
CA ALA A 78 24.81 -14.98 10.76
C ALA A 78 25.35 -16.03 11.72
N ASP A 79 26.27 -15.62 12.59
CA ASP A 79 26.84 -16.49 13.64
C ASP A 79 25.83 -16.74 14.76
N ALA A 80 24.97 -15.74 15.06
CA ALA A 80 23.84 -15.90 15.98
C ALA A 80 22.72 -14.90 15.61
N VAL A 81 21.52 -15.19 16.12
CA VAL A 81 20.30 -14.38 15.92
C VAL A 81 19.85 -13.79 17.25
N ILE A 82 19.70 -12.49 17.32
CA ILE A 82 19.03 -11.80 18.41
C ILE A 82 17.54 -11.70 18.07
N SER A 83 16.73 -12.56 18.70
CA SER A 83 15.28 -12.50 18.60
C SER A 83 14.73 -11.44 19.54
N ILE A 84 14.11 -10.39 18.98
CA ILE A 84 13.59 -9.27 19.76
C ILE A 84 12.11 -9.47 20.00
N ALA A 85 11.73 -9.58 21.26
CA ALA A 85 10.34 -9.74 21.69
C ALA A 85 9.91 -8.55 22.56
N ASP A 86 8.69 -8.08 22.34
CA ASP A 86 8.05 -7.08 23.19
C ASP A 86 7.54 -7.77 24.47
N ALA A 87 8.10 -7.39 25.62
CA ALA A 87 7.75 -7.94 26.92
C ALA A 87 6.31 -7.62 27.34
N THR A 88 5.69 -6.58 26.79
CA THR A 88 4.30 -6.21 27.07
C THR A 88 3.29 -7.06 26.31
N CYS A 89 3.72 -7.69 25.19
CA CYS A 89 2.90 -8.54 24.33
C CYS A 89 3.61 -9.86 24.00
N PRO A 90 3.93 -10.73 25.01
CA PRO A 90 4.76 -11.91 24.81
C PRO A 90 4.11 -12.96 23.90
N ALA A 91 2.80 -13.13 23.98
CA ALA A 91 2.08 -14.13 23.20
C ALA A 91 2.35 -14.02 21.70
N ARG A 92 2.49 -12.82 21.21
CA ARG A 92 2.74 -12.51 19.82
C ARG A 92 4.21 -12.59 19.45
N SER A 93 5.06 -12.05 20.32
CA SER A 93 6.49 -11.90 20.02
C SER A 93 7.25 -13.23 20.11
N LEU A 94 6.83 -14.13 21.02
CA LEU A 94 7.45 -15.44 21.19
C LEU A 94 7.18 -16.40 20.03
N TYR A 95 6.12 -16.20 19.24
CA TYR A 95 5.81 -17.07 18.10
C TYR A 95 6.95 -17.14 17.08
N LEU A 96 7.53 -15.99 16.73
CA LEU A 96 8.70 -15.94 15.85
C LEU A 96 9.92 -16.59 16.50
N THR A 97 10.14 -16.38 17.80
CA THR A 97 11.23 -17.02 18.55
C THR A 97 11.14 -18.55 18.46
N LEU A 98 9.93 -19.12 18.60
CA LEU A 98 9.73 -20.56 18.45
C LEU A 98 10.11 -21.04 17.03
N GLN A 99 9.79 -20.30 15.99
CA GLN A 99 10.18 -20.65 14.63
C GLN A 99 11.69 -20.53 14.39
N LEU A 100 12.36 -19.60 15.06
CA LEU A 100 13.83 -19.51 15.03
C LEU A 100 14.47 -20.73 15.70
N LEU A 101 13.88 -21.26 16.77
CA LEU A 101 14.33 -22.53 17.39
C LEU A 101 14.19 -23.71 16.43
N GLU A 102 13.11 -23.77 15.64
CA GLU A 102 12.91 -24.84 14.63
C GLU A 102 14.00 -24.82 13.55
N LEU A 103 14.58 -23.65 13.25
CA LEU A 103 15.71 -23.51 12.33
C LEU A 103 17.04 -24.04 12.89
N GLY A 104 17.12 -24.23 14.21
CA GLY A 104 18.35 -24.72 14.87
C GLY A 104 19.53 -23.74 14.78
N VAL A 105 19.29 -22.47 14.51
CA VAL A 105 20.33 -21.43 14.55
C VAL A 105 20.59 -20.97 15.98
N PRO A 106 21.80 -20.54 16.35
CA PRO A 106 22.05 -19.95 17.67
C PRO A 106 21.17 -18.72 17.90
N VAL A 107 20.36 -18.73 18.96
CA VAL A 107 19.39 -17.67 19.27
C VAL A 107 19.56 -17.14 20.68
N VAL A 108 19.49 -15.83 20.83
CA VAL A 108 19.31 -15.13 22.11
C VAL A 108 18.01 -14.36 22.08
N LEU A 109 17.21 -14.46 23.12
CA LEU A 109 15.95 -13.72 23.26
C LEU A 109 16.20 -12.39 23.98
N ALA A 110 16.07 -11.26 23.27
CA ALA A 110 16.03 -9.94 23.85
C ALA A 110 14.58 -9.55 24.19
N LEU A 111 14.24 -9.52 25.48
CA LEU A 111 12.95 -9.03 25.96
C LEU A 111 13.02 -7.51 26.06
N ASN A 112 12.54 -6.83 25.03
CA ASN A 112 12.56 -5.36 24.93
C ASN A 112 11.29 -4.73 25.55
N VAL A 113 11.31 -3.39 25.69
CA VAL A 113 10.22 -2.60 26.28
C VAL A 113 10.00 -2.92 27.77
N MET A 114 11.07 -3.34 28.48
CA MET A 114 11.01 -3.67 29.90
C MET A 114 10.68 -2.47 30.80
N ASP A 115 11.03 -1.27 30.36
CA ASP A 115 10.66 0.01 31.00
C ASP A 115 9.13 0.17 31.10
N ALA A 116 8.42 -0.03 29.99
CA ALA A 116 6.96 0.05 29.97
C ALA A 116 6.28 -1.08 30.77
N LEU A 117 6.83 -2.30 30.72
CA LEU A 117 6.31 -3.42 31.51
C LEU A 117 6.42 -3.12 33.02
N ARG A 118 7.61 -2.67 33.48
CA ARG A 118 7.86 -2.31 34.88
C ARG A 118 7.01 -1.13 35.34
N ALA A 119 6.88 -0.09 34.50
CA ALA A 119 6.01 1.05 34.78
C ALA A 119 4.54 0.66 34.94
N GLY A 120 4.09 -0.40 34.26
CA GLY A 120 2.77 -0.98 34.41
C GLY A 120 2.61 -1.91 35.61
N GLY A 121 3.67 -2.16 36.40
CA GLY A 121 3.66 -3.12 37.51
C GLY A 121 3.80 -4.59 37.06
N GLY A 122 4.22 -4.82 35.81
CA GLY A 122 4.49 -6.16 35.28
C GLY A 122 5.90 -6.65 35.60
N ALA A 123 6.09 -7.98 35.52
CA ALA A 123 7.38 -8.65 35.76
C ALA A 123 7.53 -9.86 34.84
N VAL A 124 8.78 -10.30 34.63
CA VAL A 124 9.10 -11.53 33.88
C VAL A 124 10.09 -12.37 34.67
N ASP A 125 9.82 -13.66 34.82
CA ASP A 125 10.82 -14.64 35.27
C ASP A 125 11.71 -15.03 34.08
N THR A 126 12.76 -14.23 33.84
CA THR A 126 13.69 -14.45 32.74
C THR A 126 14.47 -15.76 32.88
N ALA A 127 14.79 -16.17 34.13
CA ALA A 127 15.51 -17.41 34.39
C ALA A 127 14.62 -18.65 34.11
N GLY A 128 13.35 -18.62 34.52
CA GLY A 128 12.38 -19.65 34.21
C GLY A 128 12.12 -19.77 32.71
N LEU A 129 11.97 -18.64 32.02
CA LEU A 129 11.78 -18.58 30.58
C LEU A 129 13.00 -19.09 29.80
N ALA A 130 14.24 -18.74 30.22
CA ALA A 130 15.47 -19.25 29.63
C ALA A 130 15.58 -20.77 29.75
N ARG A 131 15.27 -21.32 30.92
CA ARG A 131 15.24 -22.79 31.15
C ARG A 131 14.18 -23.48 30.27
N ALA A 132 13.02 -22.87 30.12
CA ALA A 132 11.93 -23.43 29.31
C ALA A 132 12.26 -23.42 27.81
N LEU A 133 12.84 -22.34 27.30
CA LEU A 133 13.24 -22.21 25.89
C LEU A 133 14.58 -22.89 25.58
N GLY A 134 15.48 -23.01 26.57
CA GLY A 134 16.84 -23.52 26.39
C GLY A 134 17.76 -22.55 25.65
N ILE A 135 17.49 -21.26 25.71
CA ILE A 135 18.28 -20.18 25.13
C ILE A 135 18.46 -19.06 26.15
N PRO A 136 19.52 -18.24 26.05
CA PRO A 136 19.67 -17.05 26.87
C PRO A 136 18.50 -16.08 26.68
N VAL A 137 18.02 -15.52 27.79
CA VAL A 137 16.94 -14.50 27.80
C VAL A 137 17.46 -13.26 28.53
N VAL A 138 17.57 -12.16 27.82
CA VAL A 138 18.10 -10.90 28.34
C VAL A 138 17.04 -9.82 28.36
N PRO A 139 16.69 -9.26 29.53
CA PRO A 139 15.78 -8.12 29.61
C PRO A 139 16.50 -6.85 29.16
N VAL A 140 15.89 -6.11 28.21
CA VAL A 140 16.47 -4.88 27.64
C VAL A 140 15.42 -3.76 27.58
N SER A 141 15.89 -2.52 27.64
CA SER A 141 15.15 -1.34 27.25
C SER A 141 15.98 -0.57 26.22
N ALA A 142 15.68 -0.79 24.94
CA ALA A 142 16.41 -0.13 23.86
C ALA A 142 16.26 1.40 23.90
N ALA A 143 15.15 1.91 24.43
CA ALA A 143 14.89 3.35 24.56
C ALA A 143 15.75 4.00 25.66
N LEU A 144 16.03 3.27 26.74
CA LEU A 144 16.83 3.75 27.88
C LEU A 144 18.29 3.28 27.80
N GLY A 145 18.64 2.40 26.87
CA GLY A 145 19.98 1.83 26.74
C GLY A 145 20.30 0.76 27.80
N GLU A 146 19.30 0.21 28.50
CA GLU A 146 19.49 -0.81 29.55
C GLU A 146 19.69 -2.21 28.97
N GLY A 147 20.62 -2.99 29.53
CA GLY A 147 20.82 -4.40 29.23
C GLY A 147 21.55 -4.69 27.90
N LEU A 148 22.10 -3.67 27.21
CA LEU A 148 22.70 -3.81 25.89
C LEU A 148 24.02 -4.63 25.94
N ASP A 149 24.90 -4.38 26.91
CA ASP A 149 26.16 -5.10 27.04
C ASP A 149 25.93 -6.57 27.40
N ALA A 150 25.02 -6.85 28.33
CA ALA A 150 24.62 -8.22 28.67
C ALA A 150 24.02 -8.97 27.48
N LEU A 151 23.29 -8.26 26.60
CA LEU A 151 22.75 -8.84 25.36
C LEU A 151 23.86 -9.23 24.38
N LEU A 152 24.87 -8.36 24.20
CA LEU A 152 26.00 -8.65 23.33
C LEU A 152 26.86 -9.81 23.86
N ASP A 153 27.07 -9.88 25.21
CA ASP A 153 27.77 -10.99 25.85
C ASP A 153 27.03 -12.32 25.64
N ALA A 154 25.72 -12.32 25.88
CA ALA A 154 24.87 -13.50 25.67
C ALA A 154 24.86 -13.93 24.21
N ALA A 155 24.82 -12.98 23.26
CA ALA A 155 24.85 -13.29 21.84
C ALA A 155 26.20 -13.87 21.39
N ALA A 156 27.31 -13.34 21.90
CA ALA A 156 28.65 -13.88 21.65
C ALA A 156 28.81 -15.30 22.21
N GLN A 157 28.30 -15.55 23.43
CA GLN A 157 28.30 -16.89 24.02
C GLN A 157 27.43 -17.87 23.21
N ALA A 158 26.24 -17.46 22.77
CA ALA A 158 25.35 -18.29 21.97
C ALA A 158 25.94 -18.66 20.61
N ALA A 159 26.69 -17.75 19.97
CA ALA A 159 27.37 -18.00 18.68
C ALA A 159 28.39 -19.12 18.76
N HIS A 160 29.03 -19.30 19.91
CA HIS A 160 30.03 -20.35 20.15
C HIS A 160 29.47 -21.58 20.89
N GLY A 161 28.21 -21.49 21.33
CA GLY A 161 27.53 -22.55 22.05
C GLY A 161 26.92 -23.63 21.15
N PRO A 162 26.37 -24.72 21.75
CA PRO A 162 25.62 -25.70 20.99
C PRO A 162 24.31 -25.08 20.44
N PRO A 163 23.83 -25.57 19.27
CA PRO A 163 22.57 -25.11 18.73
C PRO A 163 21.41 -25.42 19.70
N PRO A 164 20.36 -24.58 19.74
CA PRO A 164 19.23 -24.77 20.64
C PRO A 164 18.45 -26.03 20.28
N ASP A 165 17.79 -26.63 21.30
CA ASP A 165 16.93 -27.77 21.09
C ASP A 165 15.63 -27.35 20.35
N PRO A 166 15.43 -27.76 19.09
CA PRO A 166 14.28 -27.31 18.28
C PRO A 166 12.94 -27.89 18.79
N TRP A 167 12.97 -28.97 19.61
CA TRP A 167 11.76 -29.57 20.14
C TRP A 167 11.06 -28.73 21.21
N ARG A 168 11.74 -27.72 21.75
CA ARG A 168 11.17 -26.74 22.69
C ARG A 168 10.25 -25.71 21.98
N ALA A 169 10.26 -25.69 20.67
CA ALA A 169 9.39 -24.81 19.87
C ALA A 169 7.91 -25.24 19.86
N LEU A 170 7.61 -26.51 20.11
CA LEU A 170 6.27 -27.08 20.01
C LEU A 170 5.79 -27.61 21.37
N ALA A 171 4.52 -27.37 21.68
CA ALA A 171 3.90 -27.98 22.84
C ALA A 171 3.90 -29.52 22.70
N PRO A 172 4.18 -30.28 23.81
CA PRO A 172 4.06 -31.73 23.80
C PRO A 172 2.65 -32.17 23.42
N GLY A 173 2.57 -33.16 22.51
CA GLY A 173 1.29 -33.69 22.04
C GLY A 173 1.38 -34.38 20.67
N PRO A 174 0.22 -34.71 20.06
CA PRO A 174 0.16 -35.42 18.79
C PRO A 174 0.89 -34.71 17.66
N VAL A 175 0.83 -33.38 17.63
CA VAL A 175 1.50 -32.57 16.59
C VAL A 175 3.02 -32.65 16.71
N GLN A 176 3.58 -32.52 17.92
CA GLN A 176 5.03 -32.65 18.16
C GLN A 176 5.51 -34.06 17.80
N THR A 177 4.73 -35.08 18.14
CA THR A 177 5.05 -36.49 17.83
C THR A 177 5.04 -36.72 16.31
N CYS A 178 4.07 -36.14 15.59
CA CYS A 178 3.98 -36.17 14.13
C CYS A 178 5.20 -35.50 13.49
N VAL A 179 5.52 -34.26 13.91
CA VAL A 179 6.69 -33.51 13.39
C VAL A 179 7.98 -34.30 13.64
N ARG A 180 8.12 -34.92 14.83
CA ARG A 180 9.29 -35.77 15.16
C ARG A 180 9.42 -36.97 14.25
N THR A 181 8.31 -37.63 13.91
CA THR A 181 8.29 -38.75 12.96
C THR A 181 8.66 -38.29 11.56
N ILE A 182 8.05 -37.22 11.08
CA ILE A 182 8.33 -36.66 9.74
C ILE A 182 9.77 -36.15 9.65
N ALA A 183 10.30 -35.50 10.70
CA ALA A 183 11.69 -35.02 10.71
C ALA A 183 12.71 -36.18 10.56
N ARG A 184 12.45 -37.30 11.20
CA ARG A 184 13.30 -38.52 11.04
C ARG A 184 13.22 -39.06 9.60
N LEU A 185 12.02 -39.11 9.04
CA LEU A 185 11.80 -39.62 7.67
C LEU A 185 12.40 -38.70 6.59
N LEU A 186 12.37 -37.40 6.82
CA LEU A 186 12.90 -36.38 5.90
C LEU A 186 14.40 -36.07 6.12
N ALA A 187 15.00 -36.53 7.23
CA ALA A 187 16.38 -36.16 7.59
C ALA A 187 17.40 -36.35 6.47
N PRO A 188 17.44 -37.48 5.71
CA PRO A 188 18.40 -37.61 4.61
C PRO A 188 18.20 -36.60 3.49
N ALA A 189 16.95 -36.34 3.10
CA ALA A 189 16.61 -35.38 2.05
C ALA A 189 16.80 -33.93 2.53
N ALA A 190 16.51 -33.64 3.79
CA ALA A 190 16.72 -32.34 4.40
C ALA A 190 18.21 -31.99 4.48
N HIS A 191 19.06 -32.90 4.93
CA HIS A 191 20.52 -32.69 4.95
C HIS A 191 21.10 -32.50 3.55
N ALA A 192 20.64 -33.28 2.55
CA ALA A 192 21.05 -33.09 1.15
C ALA A 192 20.64 -31.72 0.60
N ALA A 193 19.53 -31.14 1.10
CA ALA A 193 19.05 -29.82 0.72
C ALA A 193 19.61 -28.68 1.61
N GLY A 194 20.49 -28.96 2.56
CA GLY A 194 21.03 -27.98 3.50
C GLY A 194 19.99 -27.42 4.48
N LEU A 195 18.92 -28.19 4.75
CA LEU A 195 17.82 -27.75 5.64
C LEU A 195 17.86 -28.50 6.98
N PRO A 196 17.57 -27.85 8.10
CA PRO A 196 17.37 -28.52 9.37
C PRO A 196 16.17 -29.47 9.31
N PRO A 197 16.28 -30.74 9.77
CA PRO A 197 15.21 -31.73 9.63
C PRO A 197 13.88 -31.35 10.29
N VAL A 198 13.92 -30.67 11.45
CA VAL A 198 12.71 -30.21 12.14
C VAL A 198 12.02 -29.11 11.35
N PHE A 199 12.79 -28.16 10.83
CA PHE A 199 12.26 -27.11 9.98
C PHE A 199 11.67 -27.66 8.67
N ALA A 200 12.35 -28.62 8.02
CA ALA A 200 11.83 -29.30 6.84
C ALA A 200 10.51 -30.02 7.12
N ALA A 201 10.39 -30.68 8.27
CA ALA A 201 9.18 -31.36 8.69
C ALA A 201 8.02 -30.41 9.00
N THR A 202 8.28 -29.30 9.68
CA THR A 202 7.24 -28.30 9.97
C THR A 202 6.77 -27.60 8.69
N GLN A 203 7.68 -27.31 7.74
CA GLN A 203 7.32 -26.80 6.42
C GLN A 203 6.45 -27.78 5.63
N TRP A 204 6.89 -29.05 5.60
CA TRP A 204 6.14 -30.06 4.88
C TRP A 204 4.73 -30.26 5.45
N LEU A 205 4.59 -30.17 6.76
CA LEU A 205 3.29 -30.27 7.43
C LEU A 205 2.40 -29.05 7.13
N ASP A 206 2.97 -27.87 6.98
CA ASP A 206 2.27 -26.58 6.81
C ASP A 206 1.76 -26.36 5.36
N ASP A 207 2.62 -26.56 4.35
CA ASP A 207 2.33 -26.21 2.94
C ASP A 207 2.70 -27.31 1.92
N GLY A 208 3.02 -28.52 2.38
CA GLY A 208 3.49 -29.62 1.57
C GLY A 208 4.99 -29.60 1.27
N GLY A 209 5.65 -28.47 1.54
CA GLY A 209 7.10 -28.28 1.40
C GLY A 209 7.66 -28.54 0.00
N THR A 210 8.95 -28.28 -0.18
CA THR A 210 9.69 -28.56 -1.43
C THR A 210 10.23 -29.99 -1.52
N LEU A 211 10.31 -30.69 -0.38
CA LEU A 211 10.86 -32.05 -0.30
C LEU A 211 9.77 -33.11 -0.50
N ARG A 212 10.03 -34.08 -1.35
CA ARG A 212 9.17 -35.26 -1.49
C ARG A 212 9.23 -36.10 -0.23
N ALA A 213 8.08 -36.25 0.45
CA ALA A 213 7.97 -37.08 1.63
C ALA A 213 7.57 -38.51 1.27
N PRO A 214 8.10 -39.52 1.98
CA PRO A 214 7.65 -40.90 1.84
C PRO A 214 6.18 -41.06 2.32
N ALA A 215 5.48 -42.10 1.82
CA ALA A 215 4.08 -42.36 2.19
C ALA A 215 3.85 -42.47 3.71
N ALA A 216 4.86 -42.90 4.47
CA ALA A 216 4.84 -42.96 5.92
C ALA A 216 4.66 -41.57 6.58
N ALA A 217 5.10 -40.49 5.94
CA ALA A 217 4.89 -39.13 6.44
C ALA A 217 3.41 -38.70 6.31
N GLU A 218 2.74 -39.06 5.21
CA GLU A 218 1.30 -38.83 5.03
C GLU A 218 0.47 -39.64 6.05
N GLN A 219 0.90 -40.89 6.33
CA GLN A 219 0.25 -41.70 7.36
C GLN A 219 0.40 -41.08 8.74
N ALA A 220 1.59 -40.52 9.06
CA ALA A 220 1.82 -39.82 10.32
C ALA A 220 0.94 -38.56 10.43
N ALA A 221 0.82 -37.77 9.34
CA ALA A 221 -0.06 -36.61 9.32
C ALA A 221 -1.55 -36.99 9.44
N ALA A 222 -2.00 -38.05 8.77
CA ALA A 222 -3.37 -38.53 8.87
C ALA A 222 -3.68 -39.07 10.28
N ARG A 223 -2.71 -39.69 10.95
CA ARG A 223 -2.82 -40.12 12.35
C ARG A 223 -2.95 -38.93 13.29
N MET A 224 -2.12 -37.92 13.13
CA MET A 224 -2.16 -36.67 13.90
C MET A 224 -3.54 -36.00 13.80
N VAL A 225 -4.12 -35.89 12.57
CA VAL A 225 -5.45 -35.32 12.33
C VAL A 225 -6.52 -36.10 13.11
N ARG A 226 -6.46 -37.43 13.10
CA ARG A 226 -7.40 -38.28 13.88
C ARG A 226 -7.23 -38.12 15.39
N GLU A 227 -6.00 -38.03 15.90
CA GLU A 227 -5.71 -37.93 17.34
C GLU A 227 -5.96 -36.54 17.89
N SER A 228 -5.71 -35.48 17.10
CA SER A 228 -5.89 -34.07 17.50
C SER A 228 -7.30 -33.54 17.23
N GLY A 229 -8.04 -34.15 16.28
CA GLY A 229 -9.32 -33.64 15.80
C GLY A 229 -9.21 -32.34 14.98
N MET A 230 -8.00 -31.91 14.63
CA MET A 230 -7.74 -30.66 13.93
C MET A 230 -7.33 -30.89 12.48
N PRO A 231 -7.73 -30.01 11.54
CA PRO A 231 -7.21 -30.00 10.17
C PRO A 231 -5.68 -29.85 10.15
N ARG A 232 -5.04 -30.36 9.09
CA ARG A 232 -3.57 -30.34 8.95
C ARG A 232 -2.97 -28.93 8.98
N ASP A 233 -3.62 -27.97 8.32
CA ASP A 233 -3.22 -26.58 8.21
C ASP A 233 -3.37 -25.77 9.51
N GLU A 234 -4.25 -26.20 10.42
CA GLU A 234 -4.45 -25.57 11.72
C GLU A 234 -3.60 -26.21 12.85
N ALA A 235 -3.14 -27.44 12.67
CA ALA A 235 -2.49 -28.22 13.72
C ALA A 235 -1.18 -27.59 14.21
N LEU A 236 -0.30 -27.16 13.28
CA LEU A 236 1.01 -26.61 13.61
C LEU A 236 0.94 -25.21 14.24
N PRO A 237 0.15 -24.25 13.69
CA PRO A 237 -0.09 -22.98 14.36
C PRO A 237 -0.66 -23.16 15.79
N THR A 238 -1.64 -24.04 15.94
CA THR A 238 -2.26 -24.31 17.25
C THR A 238 -1.25 -24.86 18.25
N ALA A 239 -0.37 -25.77 17.85
CA ALA A 239 0.67 -26.32 18.73
C ALA A 239 1.71 -25.27 19.15
N ARG A 240 2.06 -24.34 18.26
CA ARG A 240 2.94 -23.20 18.59
C ARG A 240 2.26 -22.24 19.57
N PHE A 241 0.99 -21.87 19.33
CA PHE A 241 0.25 -21.02 20.26
C PHE A 241 0.07 -21.69 21.63
N ALA A 242 -0.21 -22.99 21.67
CA ALA A 242 -0.26 -23.72 22.91
C ALA A 242 1.09 -23.68 23.68
N GLN A 243 2.23 -23.68 22.95
CA GLN A 243 3.54 -23.51 23.59
C GLN A 243 3.74 -22.07 24.08
N VAL A 244 3.33 -21.07 23.30
CA VAL A 244 3.34 -19.66 23.73
C VAL A 244 2.52 -19.45 25.00
N ASP A 245 1.33 -20.03 25.08
CA ASP A 245 0.47 -19.95 26.29
C ASP A 245 1.15 -20.57 27.50
N ARG A 246 1.84 -21.71 27.34
CA ARG A 246 2.64 -22.34 28.41
C ARG A 246 3.79 -21.46 28.88
N LEU A 247 4.43 -20.72 27.95
CA LEU A 247 5.49 -19.76 28.26
C LEU A 247 4.92 -18.47 28.89
N GLY A 248 3.66 -18.13 28.63
CA GLY A 248 2.94 -17.01 29.23
C GLY A 248 2.93 -17.00 30.75
N ARG A 249 3.04 -18.16 31.40
CA ARG A 249 3.13 -18.29 32.88
C ARG A 249 4.33 -17.59 33.52
N PHE A 250 5.39 -17.33 32.73
CA PHE A 250 6.58 -16.62 33.20
C PHE A 250 6.42 -15.10 33.17
N PHE A 251 5.30 -14.60 32.65
CA PHE A 251 5.00 -13.19 32.54
C PHE A 251 3.87 -12.80 33.49
N THR A 252 4.13 -11.83 34.34
CA THR A 252 3.09 -11.14 35.11
C THR A 252 2.77 -9.86 34.34
N LEU A 253 1.70 -9.91 33.52
CA LEU A 253 1.29 -8.77 32.74
C LEU A 253 0.38 -7.85 33.57
N PRO A 254 0.53 -6.52 33.47
CA PRO A 254 -0.38 -5.59 34.13
C PRO A 254 -1.79 -5.74 33.56
N GLN A 255 -2.81 -5.63 34.41
CA GLN A 255 -4.22 -5.76 34.02
C GLN A 255 -4.67 -4.77 32.95
N ALA A 256 -4.03 -3.61 32.83
CA ALA A 256 -4.09 -2.70 31.67
C ALA A 256 -3.00 -1.64 31.79
N LEU A 257 -2.20 -1.46 30.76
CA LEU A 257 -1.35 -0.27 30.61
C LEU A 257 -2.25 1.00 30.52
N PRO A 258 -1.86 2.16 31.11
CA PRO A 258 -2.70 3.38 31.11
C PRO A 258 -3.17 3.83 29.71
N GLY A 259 -2.38 3.60 28.67
CA GLY A 259 -2.72 3.88 27.27
C GLY A 259 -3.77 2.95 26.67
N SER A 260 -3.73 1.66 27.02
CA SER A 260 -4.61 0.65 26.42
C SER A 260 -6.08 0.83 26.79
N ARG A 261 -6.40 1.36 27.99
CA ARG A 261 -7.79 1.67 28.40
C ARG A 261 -8.42 2.79 27.56
N ARG A 262 -7.64 3.83 27.20
CA ARG A 262 -8.12 4.92 26.33
C ARG A 262 -8.31 4.39 24.92
N SER A 263 -7.33 3.67 24.38
CA SER A 263 -7.41 3.04 23.07
C SER A 263 -8.62 2.10 22.96
N ALA A 264 -8.85 1.24 23.94
CA ALA A 264 -10.00 0.33 23.96
C ALA A 264 -11.36 1.08 24.00
N ARG A 265 -11.43 2.24 24.69
CA ARG A 265 -12.66 3.05 24.71
C ARG A 265 -12.93 3.70 23.36
N ILE A 266 -11.91 4.23 22.71
CA ILE A 266 -12.00 4.82 21.36
C ILE A 266 -12.34 3.74 20.35
N ASP A 267 -11.68 2.57 20.42
CA ASP A 267 -11.90 1.45 19.53
C ASP A 267 -13.32 0.89 19.62
N ARG A 268 -13.97 0.93 20.81
CA ARG A 268 -15.38 0.54 20.93
C ARG A 268 -16.30 1.33 19.99
N VAL A 269 -15.97 2.59 19.72
CA VAL A 269 -16.72 3.44 18.78
C VAL A 269 -16.23 3.24 17.35
N LEU A 270 -14.90 3.30 17.13
CA LEU A 270 -14.32 3.33 15.80
C LEU A 270 -14.27 1.94 15.11
N THR A 271 -14.36 0.85 15.86
CA THR A 271 -14.40 -0.52 15.32
C THR A 271 -15.70 -1.27 15.65
N GLY A 272 -16.66 -0.60 16.29
CA GLY A 272 -17.96 -1.17 16.66
C GLY A 272 -18.78 -1.58 15.44
N ARG A 273 -19.57 -2.65 15.56
CA ARG A 273 -20.34 -3.25 14.44
C ARG A 273 -21.21 -2.25 13.66
N TYR A 274 -21.82 -1.30 14.33
CA TYR A 274 -22.74 -0.31 13.73
C TYR A 274 -22.13 1.09 13.63
N THR A 275 -21.14 1.41 14.48
CA THR A 275 -20.56 2.75 14.60
C THR A 275 -19.33 2.92 13.71
N ALA A 276 -18.65 1.83 13.32
CA ALA A 276 -17.41 1.88 12.57
C ALA A 276 -17.56 2.57 11.19
N TYR A 277 -18.57 2.18 10.40
CA TYR A 277 -18.77 2.76 9.06
C TYR A 277 -19.17 4.23 9.10
N PRO A 278 -20.16 4.69 9.93
CA PRO A 278 -20.46 6.11 10.08
C PRO A 278 -19.27 6.93 10.58
N ALA A 279 -18.53 6.42 11.57
CA ALA A 279 -17.35 7.10 12.10
C ALA A 279 -16.25 7.23 11.06
N MET A 280 -16.00 6.16 10.29
CA MET A 280 -15.05 6.17 9.18
C MET A 280 -15.47 7.16 8.09
N ALA A 281 -16.74 7.15 7.68
CA ALA A 281 -17.27 8.07 6.68
C ALA A 281 -17.20 9.52 7.14
N GLY A 282 -17.53 9.81 8.41
CA GLY A 282 -17.44 11.14 8.98
C GLY A 282 -16.02 11.67 9.05
N LEU A 283 -15.07 10.85 9.51
CA LEU A 283 -13.68 11.26 9.65
C LEU A 283 -13.00 11.44 8.29
N LEU A 284 -13.12 10.46 7.38
CA LEU A 284 -12.56 10.57 6.04
C LEU A 284 -13.26 11.65 5.21
N GLY A 285 -14.59 11.77 5.32
CA GLY A 285 -15.37 12.85 4.71
C GLY A 285 -14.93 14.22 5.20
N GLY A 286 -14.66 14.37 6.50
CA GLY A 286 -14.09 15.59 7.09
C GLY A 286 -12.71 15.91 6.52
N VAL A 287 -11.82 14.93 6.42
CA VAL A 287 -10.50 15.10 5.80
C VAL A 287 -10.61 15.53 4.34
N PHE A 288 -11.47 14.89 3.56
CA PHE A 288 -11.69 15.27 2.16
C PHE A 288 -12.32 16.65 2.04
N TYR A 289 -13.31 16.98 2.88
CA TYR A 289 -13.92 18.31 2.90
C TYR A 289 -12.90 19.41 3.20
N LEU A 290 -12.08 19.25 4.25
CA LEU A 290 -11.02 20.19 4.58
C LEU A 290 -10.00 20.33 3.44
N THR A 291 -9.60 19.22 2.85
CA THR A 291 -8.59 19.19 1.77
C THR A 291 -9.09 19.86 0.51
N PHE A 292 -10.31 19.53 0.04
CA PHE A 292 -10.80 19.94 -1.28
C PHE A 292 -11.65 21.20 -1.28
N HIS A 293 -12.28 21.57 -0.15
CA HIS A 293 -13.16 22.75 -0.08
C HIS A 293 -12.55 23.93 0.67
N ILE A 294 -11.65 23.69 1.62
CA ILE A 294 -11.10 24.75 2.46
C ILE A 294 -9.63 25.01 2.11
N ILE A 295 -8.73 24.08 2.42
CA ILE A 295 -7.29 24.29 2.32
C ILE A 295 -6.83 24.35 0.86
N GLY A 296 -7.27 23.39 0.06
CA GLY A 296 -6.88 23.26 -1.33
C GLY A 296 -7.20 24.51 -2.15
N PRO A 297 -8.45 24.95 -2.26
CA PRO A 297 -8.81 26.13 -3.06
C PRO A 297 -8.10 27.40 -2.60
N CYS A 298 -8.03 27.64 -1.29
CA CYS A 298 -7.39 28.84 -0.73
C CYS A 298 -5.92 28.96 -1.19
N LEU A 299 -5.14 27.91 -1.00
CA LEU A 299 -3.73 27.90 -1.39
C LEU A 299 -3.53 27.80 -2.91
N SER A 300 -4.40 27.05 -3.61
CA SER A 300 -4.34 26.93 -5.07
C SER A 300 -4.58 28.25 -5.77
N HIS A 301 -5.54 29.06 -5.31
CA HIS A 301 -5.78 30.40 -5.85
C HIS A 301 -4.59 31.35 -5.64
N LEU A 302 -3.94 31.28 -4.48
CA LEU A 302 -2.74 32.07 -4.21
C LEU A 302 -1.60 31.68 -5.17
N LEU A 303 -1.37 30.39 -5.34
CA LEU A 303 -0.32 29.87 -6.19
C LEU A 303 -0.60 30.14 -7.68
N ALA A 304 -1.85 29.99 -8.11
CA ALA A 304 -2.29 30.29 -9.47
C ALA A 304 -2.07 31.76 -9.84
N ARG A 305 -2.34 32.71 -8.91
CA ARG A 305 -2.02 34.14 -9.12
C ARG A 305 -0.52 34.37 -9.29
N GLY A 306 0.32 33.70 -8.48
CA GLY A 306 1.77 33.80 -8.63
C GLY A 306 2.26 33.29 -9.98
N ILE A 307 1.72 32.17 -10.46
CA ILE A 307 2.09 31.62 -11.77
C ILE A 307 1.58 32.49 -12.90
N ALA A 308 0.36 33.04 -12.81
CA ALA A 308 -0.16 33.97 -13.79
C ALA A 308 0.72 35.21 -13.89
N TRP A 309 1.14 35.78 -12.77
CA TRP A 309 2.07 36.90 -12.74
C TRP A 309 3.44 36.56 -13.41
N LEU A 310 3.98 35.37 -13.14
CA LEU A 310 5.21 34.89 -13.80
C LEU A 310 5.01 34.68 -15.30
N ALA A 311 3.85 34.19 -15.73
CA ALA A 311 3.50 33.99 -17.13
C ALA A 311 3.40 35.34 -17.86
N ASP A 312 2.75 36.35 -17.25
CA ASP A 312 2.63 37.70 -17.80
C ASP A 312 4.00 38.41 -17.85
N ALA A 313 4.87 38.22 -16.84
CA ALA A 313 6.23 38.75 -16.85
C ALA A 313 7.09 38.10 -17.96
N ALA A 314 6.96 36.79 -18.18
CA ALA A 314 7.65 36.07 -19.23
C ALA A 314 7.15 36.52 -20.62
N ASP A 315 5.84 36.73 -20.78
CA ASP A 315 5.23 37.23 -22.02
C ASP A 315 5.68 38.66 -22.34
N GLY A 316 5.76 39.53 -21.32
CA GLY A 316 6.33 40.88 -21.45
C GLY A 316 7.81 40.86 -21.86
N ALA A 317 8.62 39.93 -21.32
CA ALA A 317 10.01 39.77 -21.73
C ALA A 317 10.14 39.27 -23.17
N LEU A 318 9.28 38.35 -23.62
CA LEU A 318 9.24 37.88 -25.00
C LEU A 318 8.84 38.99 -25.97
N THR A 319 7.89 39.84 -25.56
CA THR A 319 7.48 41.01 -26.33
C THR A 319 8.64 42.03 -26.50
N ALA A 320 9.41 42.24 -25.43
CA ALA A 320 10.60 43.11 -25.46
C ALA A 320 11.73 42.56 -26.36
N LEU A 321 11.78 41.24 -26.58
CA LEU A 321 12.72 40.54 -27.45
C LEU A 321 12.21 40.36 -28.89
N ASP A 322 11.03 40.94 -29.20
CA ASP A 322 10.36 40.83 -30.53
C ASP A 322 10.18 39.38 -30.99
N ALA A 323 9.84 38.49 -30.02
CA ALA A 323 9.68 37.08 -30.25
C ALA A 323 8.43 36.79 -31.10
N GLY A 324 8.50 35.82 -31.99
CA GLY A 324 7.36 35.44 -32.84
C GLY A 324 6.16 34.87 -32.05
N PRO A 325 4.93 34.97 -32.59
CA PRO A 325 3.69 34.58 -31.90
C PRO A 325 3.65 33.09 -31.49
N LEU A 326 4.36 32.22 -32.19
CA LEU A 326 4.50 30.80 -31.81
C LEU A 326 5.24 30.60 -30.47
N LEU A 327 6.27 31.41 -30.22
CA LEU A 327 7.03 31.32 -28.96
C LEU A 327 6.21 31.83 -27.78
N HIS A 328 5.44 32.92 -27.99
CA HIS A 328 4.45 33.37 -27.00
C HIS A 328 3.44 32.28 -26.65
N GLY A 329 2.85 31.61 -27.66
CA GLY A 329 1.92 30.50 -27.47
C GLY A 329 2.56 29.31 -26.75
N LEU A 330 3.76 28.91 -27.14
CA LEU A 330 4.49 27.81 -26.50
C LEU A 330 4.75 28.10 -25.00
N VAL A 331 5.24 29.28 -24.69
CA VAL A 331 5.58 29.67 -23.32
C VAL A 331 4.31 29.80 -22.49
N ARG A 332 3.31 30.54 -22.95
CA ARG A 332 2.09 30.81 -22.17
C ARG A 332 1.17 29.59 -22.08
N GLU A 333 0.85 28.95 -23.21
CA GLU A 333 -0.10 27.85 -23.28
C GLU A 333 0.55 26.47 -23.12
N GLY A 334 1.78 26.29 -23.60
CA GLY A 334 2.51 25.01 -23.46
C GLY A 334 3.16 24.85 -22.09
N VAL A 335 3.99 25.81 -21.69
CA VAL A 335 4.79 25.70 -20.45
C VAL A 335 4.03 26.17 -19.22
N PHE A 336 3.61 27.47 -19.21
CA PHE A 336 2.96 28.03 -18.02
C PHE A 336 1.58 27.42 -17.72
N ALA A 337 0.79 27.08 -18.75
CA ALA A 337 -0.46 26.35 -18.52
C ALA A 337 -0.20 24.94 -17.96
N GLY A 338 0.83 24.24 -18.46
CA GLY A 338 1.24 22.94 -17.94
C GLY A 338 1.76 23.00 -16.51
N VAL A 339 2.68 23.92 -16.23
CA VAL A 339 3.21 24.18 -14.88
C VAL A 339 2.09 24.63 -13.94
N GLY A 340 1.22 25.52 -14.41
CA GLY A 340 0.09 26.06 -13.66
C GLY A 340 -0.90 24.97 -13.24
N SER A 341 -1.19 24.02 -14.12
CA SER A 341 -2.07 22.91 -13.79
C SER A 341 -1.47 22.03 -12.67
N VAL A 342 -0.19 21.69 -12.73
CA VAL A 342 0.49 20.92 -11.67
C VAL A 342 0.51 21.70 -10.35
N ALA A 343 0.85 22.98 -10.43
CA ALA A 343 0.98 23.83 -9.25
C ALA A 343 -0.38 24.09 -8.58
N ALA A 344 -1.46 24.19 -9.34
CA ALA A 344 -2.81 24.33 -8.79
C ALA A 344 -3.22 23.12 -7.91
N PHE A 345 -2.71 21.92 -8.21
CA PHE A 345 -2.98 20.73 -7.43
C PHE A 345 -1.99 20.49 -6.28
N LEU A 346 -0.84 21.14 -6.28
CA LEU A 346 0.19 20.94 -5.27
C LEU A 346 -0.31 21.19 -3.84
N PRO A 347 -1.05 22.27 -3.52
CA PRO A 347 -1.58 22.50 -2.20
C PRO A 347 -2.58 21.42 -1.74
N VAL A 348 -3.42 20.96 -2.67
CA VAL A 348 -4.38 19.88 -2.41
C VAL A 348 -3.64 18.58 -2.05
N ILE A 349 -2.58 18.26 -2.79
CA ILE A 349 -1.76 17.06 -2.55
C ILE A 349 -1.00 17.17 -1.23
N LEU A 350 -0.45 18.35 -0.91
CA LEU A 350 0.20 18.63 0.38
C LEU A 350 -0.76 18.41 1.54
N ALA A 351 -1.97 18.99 1.47
CA ALA A 351 -3.00 18.83 2.48
C ALA A 351 -3.42 17.36 2.62
N LEU A 352 -3.61 16.65 1.51
CA LEU A 352 -3.96 15.23 1.53
C LEU A 352 -2.86 14.38 2.19
N PHE A 353 -1.59 14.60 1.83
CA PHE A 353 -0.47 13.87 2.44
C PHE A 353 -0.26 14.24 3.91
N PHE A 354 -0.54 15.48 4.29
CA PHE A 354 -0.53 15.91 5.69
C PHE A 354 -1.55 15.13 6.51
N PHE A 355 -2.83 15.14 6.12
CA PHE A 355 -3.87 14.41 6.83
C PHE A 355 -3.65 12.89 6.81
N LEU A 356 -3.18 12.35 5.69
CA LEU A 356 -2.83 10.93 5.60
C LEU A 356 -1.73 10.55 6.58
N SER A 357 -0.65 11.36 6.65
CA SER A 357 0.44 11.14 7.59
C SER A 357 -0.01 11.27 9.04
N LEU A 358 -0.97 12.17 9.30
CA LEU A 358 -1.61 12.33 10.61
C LEU A 358 -2.41 11.07 11.01
N LEU A 359 -3.26 10.57 10.10
CA LEU A 359 -4.06 9.36 10.32
C LEU A 359 -3.19 8.09 10.48
N GLU A 360 -2.08 8.04 9.77
CA GLU A 360 -1.11 6.95 9.89
C GLU A 360 -0.40 6.99 11.25
N ASP A 361 0.06 8.17 11.67
CA ASP A 361 0.81 8.35 12.91
C ASP A 361 -0.05 8.09 14.15
N THR A 362 -1.34 8.48 14.10
CA THR A 362 -2.33 8.18 15.16
C THR A 362 -2.70 6.70 15.24
N GLY A 363 -2.36 5.88 14.24
CA GLY A 363 -2.75 4.47 14.15
C GLY A 363 -4.19 4.24 13.64
N TYR A 364 -4.88 5.28 13.14
CA TYR A 364 -6.26 5.15 12.65
C TYR A 364 -6.36 4.32 11.37
N LEU A 365 -5.36 4.37 10.48
CA LEU A 365 -5.39 3.59 9.24
C LEU A 365 -5.41 2.07 9.49
N ALA A 366 -4.83 1.60 10.59
CA ALA A 366 -4.94 0.20 10.99
C ALA A 366 -6.40 -0.18 11.31
N ARG A 367 -7.17 0.73 11.95
CA ARG A 367 -8.59 0.50 12.23
C ARG A 367 -9.44 0.48 10.97
N VAL A 368 -9.14 1.36 10.02
CA VAL A 368 -9.77 1.35 8.69
C VAL A 368 -9.55 0.00 8.00
N ALA A 369 -8.31 -0.48 7.98
CA ALA A 369 -7.98 -1.79 7.41
C ALA A 369 -8.72 -2.93 8.12
N PHE A 370 -8.82 -2.88 9.45
CA PHE A 370 -9.55 -3.87 10.26
C PHE A 370 -11.05 -3.89 9.94
N VAL A 371 -11.69 -2.72 9.92
CA VAL A 371 -13.14 -2.59 9.64
C VAL A 371 -13.47 -3.07 8.22
N MET A 372 -12.60 -2.73 7.26
CA MET A 372 -12.78 -3.05 5.85
C MET A 372 -12.31 -4.47 5.47
N ASP A 373 -11.67 -5.20 6.36
CA ASP A 373 -11.14 -6.54 6.05
C ASP A 373 -12.26 -7.52 5.65
N ARG A 374 -13.35 -7.55 6.42
CA ARG A 374 -14.45 -8.48 6.16
C ARG A 374 -15.13 -8.28 4.79
N PRO A 375 -15.51 -7.06 4.35
CA PRO A 375 -16.08 -6.85 3.01
C PRO A 375 -15.04 -7.07 1.90
N LEU A 376 -13.77 -6.67 2.08
CA LEU A 376 -12.74 -6.80 1.06
C LEU A 376 -12.31 -8.26 0.85
N ARG A 377 -12.25 -9.08 1.88
CA ARG A 377 -11.98 -10.53 1.75
C ARG A 377 -13.01 -11.23 0.88
N ARG A 378 -14.30 -10.83 0.93
CA ARG A 378 -15.33 -11.37 0.03
C ARG A 378 -15.07 -11.04 -1.44
N LEU A 379 -14.27 -10.02 -1.71
CA LEU A 379 -13.82 -9.63 -3.05
C LEU A 379 -12.45 -10.23 -3.41
N GLY A 380 -11.84 -10.99 -2.49
CA GLY A 380 -10.50 -11.57 -2.66
C GLY A 380 -9.36 -10.57 -2.41
N LEU A 381 -9.59 -9.52 -1.63
CA LEU A 381 -8.62 -8.50 -1.24
C LEU A 381 -8.38 -8.56 0.26
N SER A 382 -7.18 -8.18 0.72
CA SER A 382 -6.89 -7.98 2.15
C SER A 382 -7.48 -6.66 2.65
N GLY A 383 -7.76 -6.55 3.96
CA GLY A 383 -8.24 -5.31 4.57
C GLY A 383 -7.31 -4.12 4.39
N GLN A 384 -6.02 -4.35 4.25
CA GLN A 384 -5.03 -3.30 3.98
C GLN A 384 -5.23 -2.61 2.63
N SER A 385 -5.85 -3.28 1.66
CA SER A 385 -6.21 -2.68 0.36
C SER A 385 -7.23 -1.53 0.50
N ALA A 386 -7.91 -1.43 1.66
CA ALA A 386 -8.84 -0.33 1.93
C ALA A 386 -8.16 1.04 1.83
N VAL A 387 -6.96 1.17 2.40
CA VAL A 387 -6.25 2.47 2.44
C VAL A 387 -5.92 2.99 1.04
N PRO A 388 -5.25 2.23 0.15
CA PRO A 388 -5.05 2.62 -1.25
C PRO A 388 -6.34 2.96 -1.99
N LEU A 389 -7.38 2.16 -1.84
CA LEU A 389 -8.67 2.37 -2.51
C LEU A 389 -9.36 3.64 -2.02
N LEU A 390 -9.38 3.90 -0.71
CA LEU A 390 -9.95 5.12 -0.13
C LEU A 390 -9.20 6.37 -0.61
N LEU A 391 -7.86 6.30 -0.69
CA LEU A 391 -7.05 7.39 -1.26
C LEU A 391 -7.39 7.66 -2.72
N GLY A 392 -7.78 6.63 -3.47
CA GLY A 392 -8.23 6.74 -4.85
C GLY A 392 -9.40 7.71 -5.06
N PHE A 393 -10.27 7.90 -4.06
CA PHE A 393 -11.34 8.91 -4.12
C PHE A 393 -10.80 10.35 -4.08
N GLY A 394 -9.66 10.58 -3.44
CA GLY A 394 -8.98 11.86 -3.50
C GLY A 394 -8.15 12.00 -4.77
N CYS A 395 -7.20 11.10 -4.96
CA CYS A 395 -6.31 11.05 -6.12
C CYS A 395 -5.79 9.63 -6.35
N SER A 396 -5.85 9.15 -7.59
CA SER A 396 -5.39 7.79 -7.93
C SER A 396 -3.87 7.63 -7.77
N VAL A 397 -3.06 8.69 -7.93
CA VAL A 397 -1.58 8.60 -7.81
C VAL A 397 -1.15 8.17 -6.40
N PRO A 398 -1.51 8.89 -5.31
CA PRO A 398 -1.17 8.45 -3.96
C PRO A 398 -1.81 7.12 -3.60
N GLY A 399 -3.00 6.80 -4.12
CA GLY A 399 -3.62 5.49 -3.94
C GLY A 399 -2.77 4.35 -4.52
N VAL A 400 -2.29 4.50 -5.74
CA VAL A 400 -1.39 3.52 -6.38
C VAL A 400 -0.07 3.40 -5.63
N LEU A 401 0.54 4.53 -5.23
CA LEU A 401 1.80 4.52 -4.48
C LEU A 401 1.64 3.88 -3.09
N ALA A 402 0.50 4.06 -2.43
CA ALA A 402 0.21 3.44 -1.15
C ALA A 402 0.11 1.90 -1.24
N ALA A 403 -0.26 1.36 -2.40
CA ALA A 403 -0.37 -0.08 -2.60
C ALA A 403 0.97 -0.84 -2.45
N ARG A 404 2.13 -0.14 -2.49
CA ARG A 404 3.45 -0.74 -2.24
C ARG A 404 3.59 -1.36 -0.85
N THR A 405 2.80 -0.90 0.12
CA THR A 405 2.81 -1.43 1.50
C THR A 405 2.09 -2.76 1.64
N LEU A 406 1.42 -3.23 0.60
CA LEU A 406 0.69 -4.50 0.63
C LEU A 406 1.66 -5.69 0.58
N PRO A 407 1.45 -6.72 1.42
CA PRO A 407 2.42 -7.78 1.66
C PRO A 407 2.61 -8.72 0.45
N THR A 408 1.55 -8.96 -0.34
CA THR A 408 1.63 -9.88 -1.48
C THR A 408 1.67 -9.14 -2.81
N ARG A 409 2.43 -9.67 -3.78
CA ARG A 409 2.46 -9.14 -5.17
C ARG A 409 1.07 -9.16 -5.81
N ARG A 410 0.28 -10.18 -5.49
CA ARG A 410 -1.08 -10.34 -5.99
C ARG A 410 -2.00 -9.22 -5.48
N ASP A 411 -2.09 -9.01 -4.18
CA ASP A 411 -2.95 -7.99 -3.59
C ASP A 411 -2.50 -6.58 -4.01
N ARG A 412 -1.17 -6.38 -4.12
CA ARG A 412 -0.60 -5.14 -4.66
C ARG A 412 -1.05 -4.88 -6.09
N ALA A 413 -0.85 -5.85 -7.00
CA ALA A 413 -1.22 -5.69 -8.40
C ALA A 413 -2.73 -5.49 -8.57
N LEU A 414 -3.55 -6.27 -7.87
CA LEU A 414 -5.00 -6.16 -7.91
C LEU A 414 -5.46 -4.78 -7.40
N THR A 415 -4.97 -4.33 -6.27
CA THR A 415 -5.31 -3.02 -5.69
C THR A 415 -4.88 -1.87 -6.60
N ILE A 416 -3.69 -1.94 -7.23
CA ILE A 416 -3.21 -0.93 -8.19
C ILE A 416 -4.17 -0.81 -9.38
N VAL A 417 -4.61 -1.93 -9.94
CA VAL A 417 -5.54 -1.94 -11.08
C VAL A 417 -6.93 -1.43 -10.70
N LEU A 418 -7.38 -1.67 -9.46
CA LEU A 418 -8.71 -1.24 -9.00
C LEU A 418 -8.76 0.22 -8.55
N THR A 419 -7.66 0.78 -8.08
CA THR A 419 -7.61 2.17 -7.54
C THR A 419 -8.16 3.22 -8.52
N PRO A 420 -7.90 3.18 -9.84
CA PRO A 420 -8.47 4.15 -10.79
C PRO A 420 -9.99 4.08 -11.00
N CYS A 421 -10.64 2.97 -10.61
CA CYS A 421 -12.10 2.87 -10.63
C CYS A 421 -12.75 3.81 -9.60
N MET A 422 -12.00 4.20 -8.55
CA MET A 422 -12.47 5.20 -7.59
C MET A 422 -12.51 6.57 -8.26
N SER A 423 -13.63 7.27 -8.09
CA SER A 423 -13.82 8.59 -8.68
C SER A 423 -12.98 9.62 -7.93
N CYS A 424 -11.87 10.05 -8.53
CA CYS A 424 -11.01 11.08 -7.95
C CYS A 424 -11.62 12.49 -8.07
N SER A 425 -11.14 13.42 -7.26
CA SER A 425 -11.62 14.82 -7.22
C SER A 425 -11.55 15.55 -8.57
N ALA A 426 -10.58 15.21 -9.43
CA ALA A 426 -10.45 15.81 -10.75
C ALA A 426 -11.60 15.46 -11.73
N LYS A 427 -12.36 14.40 -11.46
CA LYS A 427 -13.57 14.05 -12.23
C LYS A 427 -14.79 14.87 -11.80
N ALA A 428 -14.82 15.37 -10.55
CA ALA A 428 -15.97 16.04 -9.97
C ALA A 428 -16.45 17.29 -10.75
N PRO A 429 -15.59 18.18 -11.30
CA PRO A 429 -16.04 19.30 -12.13
C PRO A 429 -16.79 18.86 -13.39
N VAL A 430 -16.36 17.77 -14.03
CA VAL A 430 -17.06 17.21 -15.20
C VAL A 430 -18.46 16.72 -14.80
N TYR A 431 -18.55 16.00 -13.66
CA TYR A 431 -19.84 15.55 -13.14
C TYR A 431 -20.77 16.72 -12.81
N ALA A 432 -20.23 17.78 -12.20
CA ALA A 432 -21.01 18.97 -11.85
C ALA A 432 -21.57 19.70 -13.07
N ALA A 433 -20.73 19.92 -14.09
CA ALA A 433 -21.13 20.63 -15.31
C ALA A 433 -22.22 19.86 -16.07
N PHE A 434 -22.05 18.56 -16.28
CA PHE A 434 -23.05 17.73 -16.96
C PHE A 434 -24.31 17.55 -16.11
N ALA A 435 -24.19 17.41 -14.79
CA ALA A 435 -25.34 17.33 -13.90
C ALA A 435 -26.15 18.62 -13.91
N ALA A 436 -25.50 19.79 -13.94
CA ALA A 436 -26.18 21.07 -14.03
C ALA A 436 -26.90 21.25 -15.38
N ALA A 437 -26.29 20.82 -16.50
CA ALA A 437 -26.84 20.98 -17.84
C ALA A 437 -28.01 20.02 -18.13
N PHE A 438 -27.93 18.76 -17.70
CA PHE A 438 -28.89 17.71 -18.10
C PHE A 438 -29.79 17.19 -16.98
N PHE A 439 -29.39 17.36 -15.71
CA PHE A 439 -30.11 16.82 -14.55
C PHE A 439 -30.31 17.88 -13.45
N PRO A 440 -30.94 19.05 -13.77
CA PRO A 440 -31.12 20.13 -12.82
C PRO A 440 -31.89 19.65 -11.59
N GLY A 441 -31.44 20.03 -10.40
CA GLY A 441 -32.02 19.62 -9.12
C GLY A 441 -31.70 18.18 -8.69
N ARG A 442 -31.02 17.37 -9.51
CA ARG A 442 -30.63 15.97 -9.21
C ARG A 442 -29.12 15.73 -9.16
N SER A 443 -28.33 16.80 -9.10
CA SER A 443 -26.85 16.69 -9.12
C SER A 443 -26.30 15.75 -8.04
N ALA A 444 -26.85 15.79 -6.83
CA ALA A 444 -26.43 14.90 -5.74
C ALA A 444 -26.66 13.41 -6.08
N VAL A 445 -27.77 13.08 -6.76
CA VAL A 445 -28.07 11.72 -7.18
C VAL A 445 -27.09 11.26 -8.27
N VAL A 446 -26.78 12.11 -9.24
CA VAL A 446 -25.79 11.81 -10.29
C VAL A 446 -24.43 11.50 -9.67
N PHE A 447 -23.95 12.33 -8.72
CA PHE A 447 -22.70 12.05 -8.00
C PHE A 447 -22.78 10.70 -7.27
N LEU A 448 -23.83 10.45 -6.49
CA LEU A 448 -23.99 9.20 -5.74
C LEU A 448 -23.94 7.97 -6.68
N VAL A 449 -24.66 8.02 -7.80
CA VAL A 449 -24.71 6.93 -8.78
C VAL A 449 -23.33 6.70 -9.41
N LEU A 450 -22.60 7.75 -9.79
CA LEU A 450 -21.26 7.62 -10.40
C LEU A 450 -20.22 7.07 -9.41
N TYR A 451 -20.27 7.50 -8.14
CA TYR A 451 -19.40 6.96 -7.10
C TYR A 451 -19.73 5.48 -6.81
N ALA A 452 -21.02 5.15 -6.69
CA ALA A 452 -21.47 3.77 -6.50
C ALA A 452 -21.05 2.88 -7.68
N LEU A 453 -21.18 3.38 -8.92
CA LEU A 453 -20.75 2.68 -10.13
C LEU A 453 -19.26 2.37 -10.11
N GLY A 454 -18.42 3.32 -9.69
CA GLY A 454 -16.98 3.10 -9.55
C GLY A 454 -16.65 1.97 -8.57
N ILE A 455 -17.33 1.96 -7.41
CA ILE A 455 -17.18 0.90 -6.39
C ILE A 455 -17.63 -0.45 -6.94
N LEU A 456 -18.78 -0.50 -7.62
CA LEU A 456 -19.31 -1.73 -8.22
C LEU A 456 -18.41 -2.27 -9.33
N ALA A 457 -17.87 -1.38 -10.17
CA ALA A 457 -16.92 -1.72 -11.22
C ALA A 457 -15.63 -2.30 -10.62
N ALA A 458 -15.11 -1.69 -9.55
CA ALA A 458 -13.95 -2.22 -8.83
C ALA A 458 -14.23 -3.58 -8.21
N ALA A 459 -15.40 -3.79 -7.60
CA ALA A 459 -15.80 -5.07 -7.03
C ALA A 459 -15.96 -6.17 -8.10
N GLY A 460 -16.54 -5.83 -9.25
CA GLY A 460 -16.64 -6.73 -10.41
C GLY A 460 -15.26 -7.10 -10.97
N ALA A 461 -14.39 -6.10 -11.18
CA ALA A 461 -13.04 -6.29 -11.66
C ALA A 461 -12.18 -7.10 -10.67
N ALA A 462 -12.33 -6.87 -9.36
CA ALA A 462 -11.65 -7.66 -8.32
C ALA A 462 -11.99 -9.15 -8.42
N ARG A 463 -13.28 -9.48 -8.54
CA ARG A 463 -13.73 -10.87 -8.69
C ARG A 463 -13.26 -11.50 -10.00
N LEU A 464 -13.34 -10.75 -11.11
CA LEU A 464 -12.96 -11.23 -12.44
C LEU A 464 -11.45 -11.49 -12.49
N LEU A 465 -10.65 -10.50 -12.16
CA LEU A 465 -9.17 -10.60 -12.20
C LEU A 465 -8.64 -11.60 -11.15
N GLY A 466 -9.25 -11.64 -9.96
CA GLY A 466 -8.87 -12.59 -8.91
C GLY A 466 -9.13 -14.04 -9.28
N ARG A 467 -10.13 -14.32 -10.15
CA ARG A 467 -10.43 -15.67 -10.64
C ARG A 467 -9.69 -16.05 -11.92
N THR A 468 -9.23 -15.10 -12.70
CA THR A 468 -8.64 -15.33 -14.04
C THR A 468 -7.12 -15.13 -14.03
N VAL A 469 -6.65 -13.89 -13.96
CA VAL A 469 -5.25 -13.50 -14.17
C VAL A 469 -4.45 -13.51 -12.87
N LEU A 470 -5.02 -12.98 -11.80
CA LEU A 470 -4.38 -12.80 -10.50
C LEU A 470 -4.94 -13.81 -9.48
N ARG A 471 -4.82 -15.10 -9.81
CA ARG A 471 -5.31 -16.20 -8.96
C ARG A 471 -4.53 -16.29 -7.65
N GLY A 472 -5.20 -16.79 -6.60
CA GLY A 472 -4.63 -17.02 -5.27
C GLY A 472 -5.55 -16.50 -4.17
N GLU A 473 -5.24 -16.81 -2.94
CA GLU A 473 -5.97 -16.33 -1.76
C GLU A 473 -5.45 -14.97 -1.31
N ALA A 474 -6.34 -14.16 -0.73
CA ALA A 474 -5.93 -12.93 -0.06
C ALA A 474 -5.03 -13.28 1.14
N ALA A 475 -4.00 -12.49 1.37
CA ALA A 475 -3.13 -12.70 2.53
C ALA A 475 -3.95 -12.78 3.82
N SER A 476 -3.79 -13.87 4.58
CA SER A 476 -4.30 -13.94 5.93
C SER A 476 -3.42 -13.05 6.81
N PHE A 477 -3.95 -11.91 7.21
CA PHE A 477 -3.21 -10.94 7.99
C PHE A 477 -3.80 -10.84 9.40
N VAL A 478 -2.98 -11.13 10.40
CA VAL A 478 -3.31 -10.82 11.80
C VAL A 478 -3.07 -9.32 11.99
N LEU A 479 -4.14 -8.54 11.94
CA LEU A 479 -4.06 -7.08 12.07
C LEU A 479 -3.98 -6.73 13.54
N GLU A 480 -2.86 -6.17 13.94
CA GLU A 480 -2.73 -5.58 15.25
C GLU A 480 -3.17 -4.13 15.22
N LEU A 481 -4.00 -3.78 16.17
CA LEU A 481 -4.40 -2.41 16.39
C LEU A 481 -3.38 -1.75 17.33
N PRO A 482 -2.43 -0.95 16.82
CA PRO A 482 -1.47 -0.24 17.66
C PRO A 482 -2.22 0.73 18.59
N ASP A 483 -1.70 0.98 19.80
CA ASP A 483 -2.28 2.00 20.67
C ASP A 483 -2.29 3.37 19.99
N TYR A 484 -3.34 4.18 20.26
CA TYR A 484 -3.38 5.54 19.77
C TYR A 484 -2.26 6.37 20.40
N ARG A 485 -1.53 7.05 19.53
CA ARG A 485 -0.46 7.97 19.92
C ARG A 485 -0.79 9.38 19.44
N TRP A 486 -0.37 10.37 20.20
CA TRP A 486 -0.37 11.72 19.70
C TRP A 486 0.60 11.83 18.54
N PRO A 487 0.18 12.45 17.41
CA PRO A 487 1.06 12.56 16.25
C PRO A 487 2.26 13.45 16.56
N ASP A 488 3.45 12.99 16.18
CA ASP A 488 4.65 13.81 16.25
C ASP A 488 4.73 14.72 15.02
N ALA A 489 4.61 16.05 15.25
CA ALA A 489 4.59 17.04 14.20
C ALA A 489 5.81 16.94 13.26
N ARG A 490 7.00 16.65 13.79
CA ARG A 490 8.23 16.53 13.00
C ARG A 490 8.17 15.31 12.06
N SER A 491 7.71 14.19 12.56
CA SER A 491 7.54 12.96 11.78
C SER A 491 6.48 13.11 10.69
N VAL A 492 5.33 13.74 11.03
CA VAL A 492 4.23 14.02 10.08
C VAL A 492 4.72 14.92 8.94
N LEU A 493 5.37 16.05 9.26
CA LEU A 493 5.89 16.98 8.26
C LEU A 493 6.98 16.36 7.38
N ARG A 494 7.89 15.57 7.98
CA ARG A 494 8.92 14.85 7.23
C ARG A 494 8.32 13.85 6.23
N ARG A 495 7.34 13.03 6.67
CA ARG A 495 6.66 12.06 5.78
C ARG A 495 5.87 12.75 4.68
N MET A 496 5.14 13.83 5.02
CA MET A 496 4.44 14.66 4.04
C MET A 496 5.42 15.17 2.98
N TRP A 497 6.55 15.76 3.39
CA TRP A 497 7.55 16.31 2.48
C TRP A 497 8.19 15.26 1.57
N VAL A 498 8.56 14.09 2.12
CA VAL A 498 9.13 12.99 1.32
C VAL A 498 8.16 12.54 0.23
N ARG A 499 6.90 12.29 0.58
CA ARG A 499 5.85 11.89 -0.37
C ARG A 499 5.56 12.98 -1.42
N THR A 500 5.52 14.23 -0.99
CA THR A 500 5.32 15.37 -1.92
C THR A 500 6.47 15.52 -2.88
N ARG A 501 7.71 15.41 -2.41
CA ARG A 501 8.90 15.46 -3.27
C ARG A 501 8.90 14.32 -4.29
N GLU A 502 8.56 13.10 -3.87
CA GLU A 502 8.42 11.97 -4.80
C GLU A 502 7.36 12.22 -5.87
N PHE A 503 6.22 12.79 -5.49
CA PHE A 503 5.18 13.16 -6.44
C PHE A 503 5.67 14.26 -7.41
N LEU A 504 6.26 15.34 -6.90
CA LEU A 504 6.75 16.44 -7.74
C LEU A 504 7.79 15.99 -8.76
N THR A 505 8.81 15.26 -8.33
CA THR A 505 9.89 14.81 -9.23
C THR A 505 9.38 13.90 -10.35
N ARG A 506 8.30 13.14 -10.11
CA ARG A 506 7.75 12.18 -11.07
C ARG A 506 6.65 12.75 -11.93
N ALA A 507 5.73 13.49 -11.32
CA ALA A 507 4.57 14.02 -12.04
C ALA A 507 4.92 15.25 -12.88
N PHE A 508 5.79 16.14 -12.37
CA PHE A 508 6.10 17.40 -13.02
C PHE A 508 6.66 17.23 -14.44
N THR A 509 7.70 16.42 -14.61
CA THR A 509 8.33 16.17 -15.91
C THR A 509 7.38 15.52 -16.92
N VAL A 510 6.59 14.55 -16.46
CA VAL A 510 5.63 13.84 -17.34
C VAL A 510 4.49 14.76 -17.76
N ILE A 511 3.94 15.54 -16.82
CA ILE A 511 2.81 16.43 -17.10
C ILE A 511 3.28 17.61 -17.98
N LEU A 512 4.46 18.17 -17.70
CA LEU A 512 5.02 19.25 -18.53
C LEU A 512 5.25 18.78 -19.97
N ALA A 513 5.92 17.64 -20.15
CA ALA A 513 6.14 17.08 -21.49
C ALA A 513 4.82 16.80 -22.22
N ALA A 514 3.83 16.28 -21.50
CA ALA A 514 2.51 16.02 -22.05
C ALA A 514 1.74 17.30 -22.40
N SER A 515 1.85 18.35 -21.57
CA SER A 515 1.22 19.66 -21.86
C SER A 515 1.81 20.32 -23.09
N VAL A 516 3.14 20.31 -23.25
CA VAL A 516 3.81 20.80 -24.47
C VAL A 516 3.39 19.95 -25.67
N GLY A 517 3.30 18.61 -25.53
CA GLY A 517 2.81 17.72 -26.58
C GLY A 517 1.39 18.06 -27.05
N VAL A 518 0.47 18.31 -26.10
CA VAL A 518 -0.91 18.71 -26.42
C VAL A 518 -0.95 20.10 -27.06
N TRP A 519 -0.12 21.04 -26.58
CA TRP A 519 -0.02 22.35 -27.22
C TRP A 519 0.40 22.20 -28.69
N VAL A 520 1.41 21.37 -28.99
CA VAL A 520 1.83 21.08 -30.39
C VAL A 520 0.67 20.47 -31.19
N LEU A 521 0.00 19.44 -30.65
CA LEU A 521 -1.12 18.79 -31.33
C LEU A 521 -2.31 19.74 -31.58
N ARG A 522 -2.51 20.73 -30.72
CA ARG A 522 -3.57 21.72 -30.84
C ARG A 522 -3.19 22.86 -31.82
N THR A 523 -1.90 23.23 -31.87
CA THR A 523 -1.43 24.39 -32.64
C THR A 523 -1.17 24.05 -34.10
N PHE A 524 -0.76 22.82 -34.40
CA PHE A 524 -0.36 22.44 -35.76
C PHE A 524 -1.41 21.58 -36.47
N THR A 525 -1.52 21.78 -37.79
CA THR A 525 -2.27 20.90 -38.70
C THR A 525 -1.42 19.66 -39.08
N PRO A 526 -1.98 18.61 -39.71
CA PRO A 526 -1.22 17.48 -40.26
C PRO A 526 -0.11 17.86 -41.24
N ALA A 527 -0.25 19.02 -41.89
CA ALA A 527 0.77 19.56 -42.80
C ALA A 527 1.82 20.45 -42.11
N TRP A 528 1.91 20.41 -40.77
CA TRP A 528 2.82 21.19 -39.92
C TRP A 528 2.70 22.73 -40.14
N ARG A 529 1.51 23.20 -40.48
CA ARG A 529 1.17 24.62 -40.51
C ARG A 529 0.39 24.99 -39.26
N VAL A 530 0.45 26.25 -38.86
CA VAL A 530 -0.37 26.73 -37.74
C VAL A 530 -1.84 26.62 -38.13
N ALA A 531 -2.64 25.98 -37.27
CA ALA A 531 -4.05 25.76 -37.52
C ALA A 531 -4.82 27.10 -37.51
N ALA A 532 -5.58 27.37 -38.53
CA ALA A 532 -6.42 28.58 -38.61
C ALA A 532 -7.68 28.45 -37.74
N SER A 533 -8.13 27.20 -37.50
CA SER A 533 -9.27 26.88 -36.62
C SER A 533 -8.97 25.67 -35.77
N ALA A 534 -9.63 25.56 -34.60
CA ALA A 534 -9.48 24.44 -33.68
C ALA A 534 -9.80 23.08 -34.35
N GLY A 535 -10.69 23.05 -35.34
CA GLY A 535 -11.10 21.85 -36.06
C GLY A 535 -10.06 21.30 -37.06
N GLU A 536 -9.07 22.08 -37.44
CA GLU A 536 -8.00 21.68 -38.38
C GLU A 536 -6.75 21.15 -37.68
N SER A 537 -6.71 21.21 -36.35
CA SER A 537 -5.55 20.78 -35.55
C SER A 537 -5.33 19.27 -35.62
N LEU A 538 -4.08 18.83 -35.42
CA LEU A 538 -3.75 17.43 -35.28
C LEU A 538 -4.58 16.74 -34.21
N LEU A 539 -4.88 17.46 -33.13
CA LEU A 539 -5.70 16.98 -32.04
C LEU A 539 -7.16 16.75 -32.46
N ALA A 540 -7.73 17.67 -33.27
CA ALA A 540 -9.07 17.53 -33.83
C ALA A 540 -9.15 16.37 -34.84
N VAL A 541 -8.14 16.18 -35.67
CA VAL A 541 -8.05 15.04 -36.61
C VAL A 541 -8.00 13.72 -35.86
N ALA A 542 -7.23 13.65 -34.77
CA ALA A 542 -7.24 12.46 -33.87
C ALA A 542 -8.61 12.24 -33.23
N GLY A 543 -9.29 13.31 -32.82
CA GLY A 543 -10.66 13.26 -32.31
C GLY A 543 -11.67 12.77 -33.35
N GLN A 544 -11.56 13.26 -34.60
CA GLN A 544 -12.41 12.81 -35.73
C GLN A 544 -12.20 11.31 -36.04
N ALA A 545 -10.95 10.84 -36.01
CA ALA A 545 -10.62 9.43 -36.20
C ALA A 545 -11.18 8.52 -35.09
N LEU A 546 -11.26 9.02 -33.86
CA LEU A 546 -11.79 8.28 -32.70
C LEU A 546 -13.32 8.41 -32.55
N ALA A 547 -13.94 9.44 -33.09
CA ALA A 547 -15.39 9.72 -32.97
C ALA A 547 -16.28 8.50 -33.34
N PRO A 548 -15.98 7.71 -34.40
CA PRO A 548 -16.78 6.53 -34.74
C PRO A 548 -16.80 5.46 -33.65
N VAL A 549 -15.74 5.33 -32.85
CA VAL A 549 -15.67 4.38 -31.72
C VAL A 549 -16.67 4.75 -30.64
N PHE A 550 -16.99 6.03 -30.48
CA PHE A 550 -17.92 6.54 -29.48
C PHE A 550 -19.36 6.73 -30.01
N ALA A 551 -19.58 6.59 -31.31
CA ALA A 551 -20.92 6.70 -31.93
C ALA A 551 -21.94 5.72 -31.31
N PRO A 552 -21.60 4.44 -31.02
CA PRO A 552 -22.53 3.50 -30.37
C PRO A 552 -22.89 3.89 -28.92
N LEU A 553 -22.13 4.81 -28.32
CA LEU A 553 -22.34 5.33 -26.96
C LEU A 553 -23.20 6.62 -26.96
N GLY A 554 -23.59 7.11 -28.14
CA GLY A 554 -24.39 8.32 -28.31
C GLY A 554 -23.62 9.64 -28.34
N PHE A 555 -22.31 9.62 -28.18
CA PHE A 555 -21.45 10.81 -28.23
C PHE A 555 -20.31 10.69 -29.26
N GLY A 556 -20.68 10.30 -30.49
CA GLY A 556 -19.75 10.22 -31.63
C GLY A 556 -19.31 11.58 -32.21
N ASP A 557 -19.41 12.66 -31.46
CA ASP A 557 -18.91 13.96 -31.85
C ASP A 557 -17.40 14.05 -31.61
N TRP A 558 -16.65 14.57 -32.58
CA TRP A 558 -15.20 14.70 -32.51
C TRP A 558 -14.74 15.59 -31.33
N ARG A 559 -15.55 16.57 -30.90
CA ARG A 559 -15.27 17.43 -29.75
C ARG A 559 -15.27 16.64 -28.45
N ALA A 560 -16.24 15.75 -28.29
CA ALA A 560 -16.30 14.82 -27.15
C ALA A 560 -15.10 13.86 -27.15
N ALA A 561 -14.76 13.29 -28.31
CA ALA A 561 -13.59 12.41 -28.45
C ALA A 561 -12.28 13.14 -28.13
N THR A 562 -12.11 14.36 -28.67
CA THR A 562 -10.95 15.23 -28.38
C THR A 562 -10.82 15.53 -26.89
N ALA A 563 -11.92 15.86 -26.22
CA ALA A 563 -11.94 16.12 -24.78
C ALA A 563 -11.54 14.89 -23.96
N LEU A 564 -11.96 13.68 -24.37
CA LEU A 564 -11.55 12.45 -23.71
C LEU A 564 -10.07 12.15 -23.91
N VAL A 565 -9.49 12.45 -25.06
CA VAL A 565 -8.05 12.32 -25.33
C VAL A 565 -7.24 13.25 -24.44
N THR A 566 -7.62 14.52 -24.35
CA THR A 566 -6.96 15.46 -23.44
C THR A 566 -7.14 15.06 -21.98
N GLY A 567 -8.30 14.50 -21.61
CA GLY A 567 -8.58 13.96 -20.28
C GLY A 567 -7.75 12.73 -19.87
N LEU A 568 -6.98 12.13 -20.79
CA LEU A 568 -5.93 11.17 -20.43
C LEU A 568 -4.73 11.83 -19.77
N LEU A 569 -4.44 13.09 -20.08
CA LEU A 569 -3.36 13.82 -19.43
C LEU A 569 -3.75 14.18 -18.00
N ALA A 570 -4.87 14.88 -17.87
CA ALA A 570 -5.45 15.27 -16.60
C ALA A 570 -6.97 15.30 -16.75
N LYS A 571 -7.71 14.74 -15.79
CA LYS A 571 -9.16 14.55 -15.93
C LYS A 571 -9.96 15.85 -16.03
N GLU A 572 -9.48 16.91 -15.41
CA GLU A 572 -10.07 18.25 -15.47
C GLU A 572 -9.97 18.90 -16.86
N THR A 573 -9.01 18.48 -17.69
CA THR A 573 -8.87 19.04 -19.05
C THR A 573 -10.02 18.64 -19.98
N VAL A 574 -10.79 17.60 -19.65
CA VAL A 574 -12.02 17.27 -20.37
C VAL A 574 -12.94 18.48 -20.43
N LEU A 575 -13.17 19.12 -19.28
CA LEU A 575 -14.09 20.26 -19.18
C LEU A 575 -13.53 21.51 -19.86
N SER A 576 -12.25 21.80 -19.66
CA SER A 576 -11.60 22.96 -20.28
C SER A 576 -11.53 22.83 -21.81
N THR A 577 -11.27 21.61 -22.31
CA THR A 577 -11.28 21.34 -23.75
C THR A 577 -12.67 21.54 -24.35
N LEU A 578 -13.71 20.99 -23.71
CA LEU A 578 -15.10 21.21 -24.14
C LEU A 578 -15.46 22.70 -24.13
N GLY A 579 -15.05 23.44 -23.07
CA GLY A 579 -15.27 24.88 -22.99
C GLY A 579 -14.64 25.68 -24.14
N VAL A 580 -13.41 25.32 -24.52
CA VAL A 580 -12.73 25.94 -25.67
C VAL A 580 -13.39 25.59 -27.02
N LEU A 581 -13.80 24.30 -27.17
CA LEU A 581 -14.36 23.83 -28.46
C LEU A 581 -15.82 24.21 -28.66
N LEU A 582 -16.59 24.44 -27.60
CA LEU A 582 -18.00 24.82 -27.68
C LEU A 582 -18.22 26.32 -27.58
N GLY A 583 -17.30 27.05 -26.91
CA GLY A 583 -17.41 28.51 -26.73
C GLY A 583 -18.50 28.92 -25.75
N GLY A 584 -18.44 30.14 -25.22
CA GLY A 584 -19.50 30.68 -24.37
C GLY A 584 -19.75 29.99 -23.05
N ASP A 585 -21.00 30.03 -22.58
CA ASP A 585 -21.42 29.28 -21.37
C ASP A 585 -21.54 27.80 -21.69
N LEU A 586 -20.62 27.02 -21.08
CA LEU A 586 -20.54 25.57 -21.30
C LEU A 586 -21.84 24.84 -20.95
N THR A 587 -22.52 25.25 -19.86
CA THR A 587 -23.78 24.63 -19.45
C THR A 587 -24.90 24.83 -20.48
N ALA A 588 -24.92 25.95 -21.15
CA ALA A 588 -25.87 26.23 -22.23
C ALA A 588 -25.47 25.57 -23.55
N ALA A 589 -24.17 25.38 -23.82
CA ALA A 589 -23.67 24.80 -25.07
C ALA A 589 -23.71 23.24 -25.08
N LEU A 590 -23.58 22.56 -23.95
CA LEU A 590 -23.58 21.12 -23.86
C LEU A 590 -24.82 20.43 -24.47
N PRO A 591 -26.07 20.92 -24.27
CA PRO A 591 -27.25 20.32 -24.89
C PRO A 591 -27.28 20.35 -26.41
N GLY A 592 -26.47 21.25 -27.06
CA GLY A 592 -26.30 21.27 -28.50
C GLY A 592 -25.46 20.12 -29.07
N VAL A 593 -24.69 19.43 -28.25
CA VAL A 593 -23.80 18.33 -28.64
C VAL A 593 -24.21 16.98 -28.06
N PHE A 594 -24.79 16.98 -26.87
CA PHE A 594 -25.18 15.76 -26.17
C PHE A 594 -26.69 15.72 -25.97
N SER A 595 -27.30 14.55 -26.20
CA SER A 595 -28.62 14.24 -25.65
C SER A 595 -28.49 13.84 -24.17
N PRO A 596 -29.59 13.86 -23.38
CA PRO A 596 -29.53 13.42 -21.98
C PRO A 596 -29.00 11.98 -21.81
N ALA A 597 -29.37 11.06 -22.72
CA ALA A 597 -28.87 9.70 -22.74
C ALA A 597 -27.37 9.64 -23.06
N ALA A 598 -26.91 10.44 -24.03
CA ALA A 598 -25.50 10.55 -24.37
C ALA A 598 -24.68 11.18 -23.24
N ALA A 599 -25.22 12.16 -22.54
CA ALA A 599 -24.62 12.78 -21.38
C ALA A 599 -24.43 11.77 -20.22
N ALA A 600 -25.44 10.96 -19.92
CA ALA A 600 -25.34 9.89 -18.93
C ALA A 600 -24.24 8.87 -19.30
N SER A 601 -24.22 8.45 -20.58
CA SER A 601 -23.21 7.54 -21.13
C SER A 601 -21.80 8.13 -21.04
N PHE A 602 -21.62 9.41 -21.42
CA PHE A 602 -20.35 10.12 -21.34
C PHE A 602 -19.83 10.23 -19.90
N LEU A 603 -20.72 10.50 -18.94
CA LEU A 603 -20.38 10.53 -17.51
C LEU A 603 -19.87 9.16 -17.01
N VAL A 604 -20.56 8.08 -17.39
CA VAL A 604 -20.16 6.71 -17.03
C VAL A 604 -18.80 6.36 -17.65
N PHE A 605 -18.61 6.70 -18.93
CA PHE A 605 -17.32 6.52 -19.59
C PHE A 605 -16.21 7.29 -18.88
N THR A 606 -16.43 8.58 -18.60
CA THR A 606 -15.47 9.45 -17.90
C THR A 606 -15.15 8.95 -16.49
N ALA A 607 -16.10 8.32 -15.81
CA ALA A 607 -15.89 7.75 -14.49
C ALA A 607 -14.93 6.54 -14.50
N LEU A 608 -14.97 5.70 -15.53
CA LEU A 608 -14.30 4.39 -15.54
C LEU A 608 -13.11 4.28 -16.48
N TYR A 609 -12.96 5.14 -17.52
CA TYR A 609 -11.89 4.99 -18.50
C TYR A 609 -10.49 5.23 -17.91
N ALA A 610 -9.46 4.87 -18.70
CA ALA A 610 -8.06 4.88 -18.27
C ALA A 610 -7.69 6.07 -17.38
N PRO A 611 -6.91 5.86 -16.31
CA PRO A 611 -6.47 6.93 -15.42
C PRO A 611 -5.54 7.93 -16.13
N CYS A 612 -5.31 9.08 -15.51
CA CYS A 612 -4.43 10.11 -16.05
C CYS A 612 -2.99 9.61 -16.21
N VAL A 613 -2.21 10.27 -17.06
CA VAL A 613 -0.82 9.90 -17.37
C VAL A 613 0.04 9.78 -16.09
N ALA A 614 -0.15 10.66 -15.12
CA ALA A 614 0.55 10.60 -13.83
C ALA A 614 0.24 9.30 -13.07
N ALA A 615 -1.04 8.88 -13.05
CA ALA A 615 -1.43 7.62 -12.42
C ALA A 615 -0.93 6.41 -13.22
N GLN A 616 -0.92 6.47 -14.55
CA GLN A 616 -0.33 5.44 -15.42
C GLN A 616 1.17 5.27 -15.16
N ALA A 617 1.91 6.38 -15.00
CA ALA A 617 3.33 6.35 -14.66
C ALA A 617 3.56 5.68 -13.29
N ALA A 618 2.74 6.01 -12.28
CA ALA A 618 2.77 5.36 -10.98
C ALA A 618 2.45 3.86 -11.08
N MET A 619 1.39 3.49 -11.82
CA MET A 619 1.01 2.08 -12.04
C MET A 619 2.14 1.29 -12.71
N ARG A 620 2.77 1.84 -13.73
CA ARG A 620 3.92 1.21 -14.41
C ARG A 620 5.06 0.92 -13.44
N GLN A 621 5.35 1.85 -12.56
CA GLN A 621 6.42 1.71 -11.59
C GLN A 621 6.10 0.66 -10.53
N GLU A 622 4.91 0.72 -9.93
CA GLU A 622 4.53 -0.17 -8.83
C GLU A 622 4.20 -1.60 -9.30
N LEU A 623 3.74 -1.77 -10.54
CA LEU A 623 3.57 -3.09 -11.17
C LEU A 623 4.90 -3.67 -11.68
N GLY A 624 5.94 -2.85 -11.86
CA GLY A 624 7.22 -3.28 -12.45
C GLY A 624 7.11 -3.75 -13.90
N SER A 625 5.99 -3.46 -14.59
CA SER A 625 5.70 -3.93 -15.96
C SER A 625 5.04 -2.85 -16.80
N ARG A 626 5.64 -2.54 -17.95
CA ARG A 626 5.05 -1.63 -18.95
C ARG A 626 3.79 -2.25 -19.57
N LEU A 627 3.86 -3.55 -19.90
CA LEU A 627 2.74 -4.27 -20.49
C LEU A 627 1.58 -4.43 -19.50
N GLY A 628 1.87 -4.66 -18.22
CA GLY A 628 0.84 -4.73 -17.17
C GLY A 628 0.08 -3.41 -17.00
N ALA A 629 0.78 -2.28 -16.98
CA ALA A 629 0.14 -0.97 -16.88
C ALA A 629 -0.69 -0.63 -18.13
N LEU A 630 -0.17 -0.95 -19.32
CA LEU A 630 -0.90 -0.76 -20.58
C LEU A 630 -2.15 -1.64 -20.65
N ALA A 631 -2.03 -2.91 -20.29
CA ALA A 631 -3.16 -3.84 -20.24
C ALA A 631 -4.26 -3.37 -19.27
N ALA A 632 -3.87 -2.83 -18.11
CA ALA A 632 -4.81 -2.24 -17.15
C ALA A 632 -5.53 -1.01 -17.73
N ALA A 633 -4.81 -0.14 -18.46
CA ALA A 633 -5.39 1.03 -19.12
C ALA A 633 -6.39 0.63 -20.22
N ILE A 634 -6.00 -0.31 -21.10
CA ILE A 634 -6.87 -0.83 -22.18
C ILE A 634 -8.08 -1.52 -21.56
N GLY A 635 -7.87 -2.34 -20.53
CA GLY A 635 -8.95 -3.01 -19.81
C GLY A 635 -9.94 -2.04 -19.18
N SER A 636 -9.45 -0.94 -18.57
CA SER A 636 -10.31 0.12 -18.02
C SER A 636 -11.11 0.83 -19.12
N CYS A 637 -10.49 1.14 -20.27
CA CYS A 637 -11.20 1.72 -21.41
C CYS A 637 -12.28 0.79 -21.97
N ALA A 638 -11.98 -0.50 -22.12
CA ALA A 638 -12.94 -1.50 -22.59
C ALA A 638 -14.12 -1.66 -21.61
N ALA A 639 -13.84 -1.74 -20.31
CA ALA A 639 -14.86 -1.80 -19.28
C ALA A 639 -15.75 -0.54 -19.27
N ALA A 640 -15.12 0.65 -19.39
CA ALA A 640 -15.82 1.93 -19.48
C ALA A 640 -16.73 1.98 -20.71
N TRP A 641 -16.23 1.50 -21.86
CA TRP A 641 -16.99 1.45 -23.10
C TRP A 641 -18.21 0.54 -22.97
N CYS A 642 -18.05 -0.67 -22.45
CA CYS A 642 -19.16 -1.60 -22.22
C CYS A 642 -20.18 -1.03 -21.24
N ALA A 643 -19.74 -0.45 -20.11
CA ALA A 643 -20.64 0.14 -19.14
C ALA A 643 -21.41 1.34 -19.73
N ALA A 644 -20.74 2.22 -20.46
CA ALA A 644 -21.34 3.37 -21.13
C ALA A 644 -22.36 2.93 -22.21
N ALA A 645 -22.06 1.88 -22.99
CA ALA A 645 -22.96 1.33 -23.98
C ALA A 645 -24.24 0.79 -23.34
N VAL A 646 -24.12 0.06 -22.24
CA VAL A 646 -25.28 -0.45 -21.47
C VAL A 646 -26.14 0.71 -20.97
N VAL A 647 -25.51 1.73 -20.35
CA VAL A 647 -26.25 2.90 -19.83
C VAL A 647 -26.92 3.67 -20.96
N TYR A 648 -26.26 3.86 -22.10
CA TYR A 648 -26.86 4.52 -23.26
C TYR A 648 -28.10 3.78 -23.76
N ARG A 649 -28.00 2.45 -23.91
CA ARG A 649 -29.14 1.63 -24.34
C ARG A 649 -30.32 1.68 -23.37
N ILE A 650 -30.05 1.60 -22.08
CA ILE A 650 -31.07 1.73 -21.04
C ILE A 650 -31.72 3.12 -21.07
N ALA A 651 -30.89 4.19 -21.19
CA ALA A 651 -31.37 5.58 -21.19
C ALA A 651 -32.18 5.96 -22.44
N ILE A 652 -32.04 5.23 -23.56
CA ILE A 652 -32.89 5.41 -24.74
C ILE A 652 -34.25 4.70 -24.58
N LEU A 653 -34.29 3.61 -23.81
CA LEU A 653 -35.49 2.83 -23.59
C LEU A 653 -36.44 3.40 -22.52
N LEU A 654 -35.88 4.28 -21.66
CA LEU A 654 -36.62 5.03 -20.63
C LEU A 654 -37.09 6.39 -21.15
#